data_7dd9993d3c1c23e9756af7610de2898e
#
_entry.id   7dd9993d3c1c23e9756af7610de2898e
#
_cell.length_a   1.000
_cell.length_b   1.000
_cell.length_c   1.000
_cell.angle_alpha   90.00
_cell.angle_beta   90.00
_cell.angle_gamma   90.00
#
_symmetry.space_group_name_H-M   'P 1'
#
loop_
_entity.id
_entity.type
_entity.pdbx_description
1 polymer ?
#
loop_
_entity_poly.entity_id
_entity_poly.type
_entity_poly.pdbx_seq_one_letter_code
_entity_poly.pdbx_strand_id
1 'polypeptide(L)'
;MNSMFKYIMCFAFLSISVSTFAVNDSICAETSIGYDVQERYKTSSAISSVRGNELSKSFTPNLLNSLAGRLPGLTISQGSDEAGVIDNKLFIRGLGTFQGLTEPLIVIDGFVTQYIDGDGYLRTLLSQLMPEEIESVTLLKDASATAIYGLRGANGVLLINTKRGLNSPLKINFTAQIGFQQPTRMPNFLDSYDYARLYNEAYGYANNGAQFYDEDALNAYKNGTDKYLYPNVDWYDETLRKTAEMYKVGLNFQGGNNIVKYFVLLNYLGNSGLLRRTADMSDKTKNQHYNRYNIRSNMDVNITKNLSAHITLGIAIEDKITPGGTGAGKNTNDLFSRIQQLPPNSFPVMNPNNSWGGSSNWSNPLANITERGYWKQNSRNINSALRLTENLDMLLPGLSVSGAISFNSYYLGYSNRYANYEYYALTGKDVEGKYLYSEPFGKKEQLTIDDSMSDQWRNTTVEGSLNYKGSFGRNDIDALLLYSYENETYGQQQPFIHVGMGARMTYAYARKYIGEFSMGLQAAETFKNRNRAGFFPAGSIAWVISEEDFLKENNLIRLLKLRASYGLTGNDKINGDRRFMYDQEYGGADGYNFGISNSNFSGFRQLRLANPDISWEKDKKMNIGFEANLGGKLDLSFDYFHNRRSSILCLPNRSIPSYMGAELPYLNIGKTKNTGFEASITYHDRIGKDFEYYIKTDMWMAKNEILYMSEDIRAENNGHLYKTGHRIIGVLYTRGY
;
A
#
# COMPACT_ATOMS: atom_id res chain seq x y z
N MET A 1 -4.53 -37.61 -12.82
CA MET A 1 -5.62 -36.76 -12.31
C MET A 1 -5.21 -35.87 -11.13
N ASN A 2 -3.93 -35.67 -10.86
CA ASN A 2 -3.40 -34.89 -9.72
C ASN A 2 -2.63 -33.60 -10.07
N SER A 3 -2.71 -33.11 -11.31
CA SER A 3 -1.98 -31.89 -11.70
C SER A 3 -2.85 -30.63 -11.91
N MET A 4 -4.17 -30.77 -11.85
CA MET A 4 -5.09 -29.66 -12.15
C MET A 4 -5.50 -28.83 -10.90
N PHE A 5 -5.24 -29.34 -9.68
CA PHE A 5 -5.63 -28.64 -8.44
C PHE A 5 -4.57 -27.67 -7.87
N LYS A 6 -3.37 -27.59 -8.44
CA LYS A 6 -2.26 -26.77 -7.90
C LYS A 6 -2.18 -25.32 -8.38
N TYR A 7 -3.08 -24.86 -9.26
CA TYR A 7 -2.90 -23.55 -9.93
C TYR A 7 -4.07 -22.57 -9.83
N ILE A 8 -5.10 -22.88 -9.04
CA ILE A 8 -6.21 -21.94 -8.85
C ILE A 8 -6.15 -21.41 -7.42
N MET A 9 -5.31 -20.41 -7.19
CA MET A 9 -5.47 -19.55 -6.04
C MET A 9 -6.55 -18.51 -6.40
N CYS A 10 -7.81 -18.96 -6.44
CA CYS A 10 -8.96 -18.07 -6.47
C CYS A 10 -9.15 -17.54 -5.05
N PHE A 11 -8.95 -16.25 -4.84
CA PHE A 11 -9.39 -15.60 -3.62
C PHE A 11 -10.90 -15.36 -3.75
N ALA A 12 -11.70 -16.22 -3.12
CA ALA A 12 -13.12 -15.98 -2.93
C ALA A 12 -13.33 -15.36 -1.54
N PHE A 13 -13.81 -14.12 -1.50
CA PHE A 13 -14.20 -13.48 -0.26
C PHE A 13 -15.72 -13.51 -0.14
N LEU A 14 -16.20 -14.13 0.93
CA LEU A 14 -17.61 -14.14 1.30
C LEU A 14 -17.80 -13.12 2.43
N SER A 15 -18.57 -12.06 2.17
CA SER A 15 -18.97 -11.11 3.21
C SER A 15 -20.49 -11.22 3.45
N ILE A 16 -20.87 -11.47 4.71
CA ILE A 16 -22.26 -11.47 5.17
C ILE A 16 -22.45 -10.24 6.05
N SER A 17 -23.36 -9.36 5.65
CA SER A 17 -23.68 -8.15 6.41
C SER A 17 -25.17 -8.10 6.69
N VAL A 18 -25.48 -7.76 7.92
CA VAL A 18 -26.86 -7.45 8.35
C VAL A 18 -26.91 -5.97 8.64
N SER A 19 -27.75 -5.22 7.93
CA SER A 19 -27.92 -3.79 8.15
C SER A 19 -29.39 -3.39 8.08
N THR A 20 -29.77 -2.44 8.89
CA THR A 20 -31.13 -1.86 8.96
C THR A 20 -31.31 -0.65 8.06
N PHE A 21 -30.41 -0.42 7.09
CA PHE A 21 -30.47 0.74 6.20
C PHE A 21 -31.11 0.38 4.86
N ALA A 22 -31.96 1.30 4.36
CA ALA A 22 -32.59 1.18 3.06
C ALA A 22 -31.55 0.95 1.95
N VAL A 23 -31.73 -0.12 1.20
CA VAL A 23 -31.00 -0.36 -0.05
C VAL A 23 -31.54 0.68 -1.04
N ASN A 24 -30.79 1.76 -1.25
CA ASN A 24 -31.08 2.71 -2.33
C ASN A 24 -30.96 1.95 -3.67
N ASP A 25 -31.91 2.18 -4.56
CA ASP A 25 -31.92 1.61 -5.92
C ASP A 25 -30.51 1.69 -6.54
N SER A 26 -29.89 0.54 -6.73
CA SER A 26 -28.49 0.44 -7.18
C SER A 26 -28.26 0.99 -8.60
N ILE A 27 -29.35 1.20 -9.33
CA ILE A 27 -29.34 1.65 -10.73
C ILE A 27 -29.11 3.17 -10.86
N CYS A 28 -29.64 3.96 -9.92
CA CYS A 28 -29.53 5.43 -9.92
C CYS A 28 -28.41 5.96 -9.01
N ALA A 29 -27.59 5.09 -8.41
CA ALA A 29 -26.50 5.54 -7.55
C ALA A 29 -25.43 6.29 -8.35
N GLU A 30 -25.07 7.47 -7.90
CA GLU A 30 -23.95 8.23 -8.43
C GLU A 30 -22.62 7.52 -8.09
N THR A 31 -21.70 7.52 -9.03
CA THR A 31 -20.36 6.94 -8.87
C THR A 31 -19.30 7.95 -9.25
N SER A 32 -18.29 8.10 -8.42
CA SER A 32 -17.12 8.92 -8.75
C SER A 32 -16.28 8.24 -9.82
N ILE A 33 -15.98 8.97 -10.88
CA ILE A 33 -15.18 8.52 -12.03
C ILE A 33 -13.92 9.37 -12.22
N GLY A 34 -13.39 9.91 -11.14
CA GLY A 34 -12.24 10.80 -11.12
C GLY A 34 -12.65 12.22 -10.80
N TYR A 35 -12.48 13.13 -11.73
CA TYR A 35 -12.80 14.55 -11.55
C TYR A 35 -14.31 14.87 -11.67
N ASP A 36 -15.15 13.86 -11.83
CA ASP A 36 -16.59 13.98 -11.99
C ASP A 36 -17.34 12.87 -11.27
N VAL A 37 -18.63 13.08 -11.09
CA VAL A 37 -19.59 12.09 -10.57
C VAL A 37 -20.60 11.80 -11.65
N GLN A 38 -20.81 10.52 -11.94
CA GLN A 38 -21.67 10.06 -13.02
C GLN A 38 -22.71 9.08 -12.50
N GLU A 39 -23.89 9.10 -13.06
CA GLU A 39 -24.91 8.09 -12.80
C GLU A 39 -24.42 6.72 -13.28
N ARG A 40 -24.60 5.68 -12.47
CA ARG A 40 -24.06 4.33 -12.75
C ARG A 40 -24.49 3.77 -14.10
N TYR A 41 -25.70 4.07 -14.56
CA TYR A 41 -26.15 3.59 -15.86
C TYR A 41 -25.32 4.17 -17.03
N LYS A 42 -24.86 5.42 -16.93
CA LYS A 42 -23.99 6.08 -17.93
C LYS A 42 -22.57 5.55 -17.96
N THR A 43 -22.14 4.85 -16.90
CA THR A 43 -20.74 4.41 -16.78
C THR A 43 -20.50 3.23 -17.71
N SER A 44 -19.61 3.40 -18.69
CA SER A 44 -19.17 2.35 -19.62
C SER A 44 -17.84 1.71 -19.22
N SER A 45 -17.17 2.28 -18.23
CA SER A 45 -15.86 1.84 -17.71
C SER A 45 -15.99 0.75 -16.64
N ALA A 46 -14.88 -0.04 -16.44
CA ALA A 46 -14.79 -1.03 -15.38
C ALA A 46 -14.40 -0.38 -14.06
N ILE A 47 -15.35 -0.26 -13.14
CA ILE A 47 -15.16 0.33 -11.83
C ILE A 47 -15.73 -0.56 -10.72
N SER A 48 -15.18 -0.43 -9.51
CA SER A 48 -15.72 -1.04 -8.28
C SER A 48 -15.75 0.01 -7.19
N SER A 49 -16.80 0.02 -6.37
CA SER A 49 -16.94 1.02 -5.31
C SER A 49 -17.40 0.38 -4.00
N VAL A 50 -16.97 0.95 -2.88
CA VAL A 50 -17.41 0.61 -1.53
C VAL A 50 -17.70 1.89 -0.75
N ARG A 51 -18.76 1.89 0.06
CA ARG A 51 -19.13 3.03 0.90
C ARG A 51 -18.37 3.03 2.23
N GLY A 52 -18.13 4.22 2.79
CA GLY A 52 -17.41 4.38 4.05
C GLY A 52 -18.08 3.71 5.26
N ASN A 53 -19.42 3.59 5.27
CA ASN A 53 -20.13 2.88 6.31
C ASN A 53 -19.81 1.36 6.35
N GLU A 54 -19.50 0.76 5.20
CA GLU A 54 -19.03 -0.63 5.14
C GLU A 54 -17.60 -0.78 5.68
N LEU A 55 -16.76 0.22 5.44
CA LEU A 55 -15.38 0.24 5.92
C LEU A 55 -15.31 0.43 7.43
N SER A 56 -16.19 1.25 8.00
CA SER A 56 -16.25 1.54 9.44
C SER A 56 -16.70 0.35 10.30
N LYS A 57 -17.25 -0.72 9.69
CA LYS A 57 -17.56 -1.99 10.37
C LYS A 57 -16.29 -2.75 10.79
N SER A 58 -15.14 -2.46 10.18
CA SER A 58 -13.86 -3.07 10.52
C SER A 58 -13.14 -2.24 11.57
N PHE A 59 -12.90 -2.83 12.74
CA PHE A 59 -12.12 -2.21 13.79
C PHE A 59 -10.62 -2.47 13.56
N THR A 60 -9.96 -1.57 12.83
CA THR A 60 -8.55 -1.70 12.45
C THR A 60 -7.84 -0.34 12.53
N PRO A 61 -6.54 -0.30 12.88
CA PRO A 61 -5.76 0.94 12.92
C PRO A 61 -5.44 1.49 11.52
N ASN A 62 -5.57 0.68 10.47
CA ASN A 62 -5.19 1.02 9.11
C ASN A 62 -6.37 0.85 8.15
N LEU A 63 -6.73 1.93 7.41
CA LEU A 63 -7.79 1.91 6.41
C LEU A 63 -7.59 0.81 5.36
N LEU A 64 -6.33 0.53 4.96
CA LEU A 64 -6.04 -0.49 3.95
C LEU A 64 -6.55 -1.87 4.35
N ASN A 65 -6.47 -2.21 5.63
CA ASN A 65 -6.98 -3.48 6.14
C ASN A 65 -8.51 -3.57 6.01
N SER A 66 -9.21 -2.43 6.16
CA SER A 66 -10.66 -2.39 5.96
C SER A 66 -11.09 -2.52 4.50
N LEU A 67 -10.20 -2.23 3.54
CA LEU A 67 -10.45 -2.37 2.10
C LEU A 67 -10.22 -3.80 1.60
N ALA A 68 -9.46 -4.61 2.34
CA ALA A 68 -9.11 -5.98 1.91
C ALA A 68 -10.37 -6.82 1.66
N GLY A 69 -10.46 -7.44 0.48
CA GLY A 69 -11.57 -8.29 0.08
C GLY A 69 -12.88 -7.60 -0.26
N ARG A 70 -12.94 -6.26 -0.28
CA ARG A 70 -14.20 -5.51 -0.51
C ARG A 70 -14.34 -4.91 -1.91
N LEU A 71 -13.24 -4.83 -2.64
CA LEU A 71 -13.20 -4.24 -3.99
C LEU A 71 -12.65 -5.28 -4.99
N PRO A 72 -13.48 -5.86 -5.86
CA PRO A 72 -13.02 -6.79 -6.89
C PRO A 72 -11.91 -6.20 -7.74
N GLY A 73 -10.81 -6.94 -7.88
CA GLY A 73 -9.61 -6.52 -8.59
C GLY A 73 -8.55 -5.81 -7.73
N LEU A 74 -8.87 -5.42 -6.49
CA LEU A 74 -7.89 -4.88 -5.54
C LEU A 74 -7.28 -6.01 -4.70
N THR A 75 -5.96 -6.16 -4.78
CA THR A 75 -5.20 -7.06 -3.91
C THR A 75 -4.36 -6.22 -2.96
N ILE A 76 -4.46 -6.51 -1.67
CA ILE A 76 -3.66 -5.87 -0.63
C ILE A 76 -2.76 -6.95 -0.03
N SER A 77 -1.45 -6.76 -0.18
CA SER A 77 -0.44 -7.58 0.50
C SER A 77 -0.03 -6.88 1.77
N GLN A 78 -0.39 -7.47 2.89
CA GLN A 78 -0.14 -6.95 4.21
C GLN A 78 1.24 -7.41 4.67
N GLY A 79 2.18 -6.49 4.84
CA GLY A 79 3.53 -6.77 5.33
C GLY A 79 3.60 -6.76 6.86
N SER A 80 2.88 -5.84 7.50
CA SER A 80 2.81 -5.72 8.96
C SER A 80 1.44 -5.18 9.39
N ASP A 81 0.95 -5.63 10.55
CA ASP A 81 -0.22 -5.08 11.24
C ASP A 81 0.16 -4.23 12.46
N GLU A 82 1.43 -4.00 12.66
CA GLU A 82 1.88 -3.11 13.71
C GLU A 82 1.34 -1.70 13.49
N ALA A 83 0.68 -1.14 14.48
CA ALA A 83 0.13 0.20 14.40
C ALA A 83 1.23 1.24 14.11
N GLY A 84 0.98 2.13 13.14
CA GLY A 84 1.95 3.13 12.69
C GLY A 84 3.07 2.57 11.80
N VAL A 85 2.97 1.32 11.32
CA VAL A 85 3.83 0.76 10.26
C VAL A 85 3.05 0.69 8.96
N ILE A 86 3.59 1.30 7.91
CA ILE A 86 3.00 1.31 6.58
C ILE A 86 3.86 0.40 5.70
N ASP A 87 3.48 -0.88 5.63
CA ASP A 87 4.17 -1.88 4.80
C ASP A 87 3.16 -2.69 3.95
N ASN A 88 2.02 -2.07 3.65
CA ASN A 88 1.01 -2.68 2.81
C ASN A 88 1.25 -2.31 1.35
N LYS A 89 1.27 -3.31 0.47
CA LYS A 89 1.36 -3.12 -0.98
C LYS A 89 -0.01 -3.32 -1.62
N LEU A 90 -0.37 -2.40 -2.50
CA LEU A 90 -1.65 -2.42 -3.21
C LEU A 90 -1.41 -2.74 -4.69
N PHE A 91 -2.22 -3.62 -5.25
CA PHE A 91 -2.19 -3.95 -6.67
C PHE A 91 -3.61 -4.00 -7.23
N ILE A 92 -3.83 -3.35 -8.37
CA ILE A 92 -5.07 -3.47 -9.13
C ILE A 92 -4.83 -4.44 -10.28
N ARG A 93 -5.61 -5.53 -10.31
CA ARG A 93 -5.49 -6.57 -11.36
C ARG A 93 -4.08 -7.20 -11.40
N GLY A 94 -3.38 -7.26 -10.26
CA GLY A 94 -2.04 -7.83 -10.13
C GLY A 94 -0.93 -6.92 -10.66
N LEU A 95 0.26 -7.49 -10.88
CA LEU A 95 1.46 -6.76 -11.30
C LEU A 95 1.51 -6.58 -12.81
N GLY A 96 1.67 -5.34 -13.26
CA GLY A 96 1.79 -5.01 -14.70
C GLY A 96 3.23 -4.78 -15.16
N THR A 97 4.15 -4.49 -14.25
CA THR A 97 5.56 -4.22 -14.56
C THR A 97 6.49 -4.95 -13.59
N PHE A 98 7.73 -5.19 -14.01
CA PHE A 98 8.77 -5.79 -13.19
C PHE A 98 9.88 -4.81 -12.78
N GLN A 99 9.80 -3.56 -13.23
CA GLN A 99 10.84 -2.56 -12.98
C GLN A 99 10.32 -1.25 -12.39
N GLY A 100 9.12 -0.82 -12.73
CA GLY A 100 8.51 0.40 -12.19
C GLY A 100 7.75 0.13 -10.90
N LEU A 101 7.21 1.21 -10.30
CA LEU A 101 6.25 1.09 -9.20
C LEU A 101 4.95 0.50 -9.71
N THR A 102 4.39 -0.41 -8.93
CA THR A 102 3.23 -1.23 -9.28
C THR A 102 1.95 -0.79 -8.59
N GLU A 103 2.06 0.09 -7.60
CA GLU A 103 0.97 0.61 -6.81
C GLU A 103 0.06 1.53 -7.65
N PRO A 104 -1.24 1.50 -7.39
CA PRO A 104 -2.19 2.40 -8.05
C PRO A 104 -1.98 3.87 -7.65
N LEU A 105 -2.46 4.78 -8.49
CA LEU A 105 -2.53 6.19 -8.14
C LEU A 105 -3.58 6.40 -7.04
N ILE A 106 -3.23 7.11 -5.96
CA ILE A 106 -4.14 7.47 -4.88
C ILE A 106 -4.60 8.91 -5.04
N VAL A 107 -5.91 9.10 -5.13
CA VAL A 107 -6.56 10.40 -5.28
C VAL A 107 -7.55 10.60 -4.16
N ILE A 108 -7.40 11.66 -3.36
CA ILE A 108 -8.30 12.01 -2.26
C ILE A 108 -8.97 13.34 -2.59
N ASP A 109 -10.29 13.36 -2.62
CA ASP A 109 -11.12 14.54 -2.94
C ASP A 109 -10.74 15.24 -4.26
N GLY A 110 -10.27 14.45 -5.24
CA GLY A 110 -9.85 14.89 -6.56
C GLY A 110 -8.35 15.20 -6.70
N PHE A 111 -7.57 15.20 -5.62
CA PHE A 111 -6.15 15.52 -5.66
C PHE A 111 -5.26 14.30 -5.42
N VAL A 112 -4.15 14.22 -6.14
CA VAL A 112 -3.14 13.15 -5.94
C VAL A 112 -2.43 13.35 -4.60
N THR A 113 -2.31 12.25 -3.83
CA THR A 113 -1.75 12.27 -2.47
C THR A 113 -0.72 11.16 -2.24
N GLN A 114 0.17 10.96 -3.22
CA GLN A 114 1.25 9.98 -3.14
C GLN A 114 2.59 10.69 -3.25
N TYR A 115 3.62 10.11 -2.65
CA TYR A 115 5.01 10.55 -2.82
C TYR A 115 5.98 9.36 -2.82
N ILE A 116 7.16 9.56 -3.37
CA ILE A 116 8.26 8.59 -3.34
C ILE A 116 9.25 9.09 -2.27
N ASP A 117 9.51 8.26 -1.24
CA ASP A 117 10.46 8.61 -0.19
C ASP A 117 11.93 8.53 -0.65
N GLY A 118 12.87 8.93 0.23
CA GLY A 118 14.31 8.91 -0.05
C GLY A 118 14.88 7.53 -0.36
N ASP A 119 14.22 6.48 0.08
CA ASP A 119 14.60 5.09 -0.21
C ASP A 119 13.95 4.57 -1.50
N GLY A 120 13.17 5.39 -2.18
CA GLY A 120 12.49 5.05 -3.44
C GLY A 120 11.20 4.25 -3.25
N TYR A 121 10.64 4.18 -2.03
CA TYR A 121 9.37 3.54 -1.78
C TYR A 121 8.21 4.53 -1.96
N LEU A 122 7.14 4.04 -2.58
CA LEU A 122 5.91 4.83 -2.67
C LEU A 122 5.23 4.89 -1.31
N ARG A 123 5.08 6.10 -0.80
CA ARG A 123 4.34 6.37 0.42
C ARG A 123 3.00 7.02 0.07
N THR A 124 2.02 6.77 0.89
CA THR A 124 0.68 7.33 0.73
C THR A 124 0.12 7.73 2.09
N LEU A 125 -0.69 8.79 2.08
CA LEU A 125 -1.42 9.26 3.24
C LEU A 125 -2.66 8.39 3.57
N LEU A 126 -2.91 7.38 2.74
CA LEU A 126 -4.07 6.50 2.82
C LEU A 126 -4.21 5.78 4.18
N SER A 127 -3.08 5.35 4.75
CA SER A 127 -3.07 4.67 6.05
C SER A 127 -3.47 5.56 7.22
N GLN A 128 -3.36 6.88 7.06
CA GLN A 128 -3.71 7.86 8.09
C GLN A 128 -5.19 8.28 8.06
N LEU A 129 -5.93 7.93 6.99
CA LEU A 129 -7.36 8.16 6.93
C LEU A 129 -8.10 7.21 7.85
N MET A 130 -9.19 7.71 8.42
CA MET A 130 -10.12 6.92 9.21
C MET A 130 -11.34 6.52 8.37
N PRO A 131 -11.85 5.28 8.50
CA PRO A 131 -13.07 4.87 7.79
C PRO A 131 -14.27 5.81 8.03
N GLU A 132 -14.34 6.45 9.19
CA GLU A 132 -15.42 7.36 9.58
C GLU A 132 -15.44 8.66 8.78
N GLU A 133 -14.32 9.10 8.22
CA GLU A 133 -14.24 10.31 7.39
C GLU A 133 -14.54 10.04 5.91
N ILE A 134 -14.67 8.76 5.53
CA ILE A 134 -14.82 8.36 4.13
C ILE A 134 -16.29 8.25 3.76
N GLU A 135 -16.67 8.83 2.62
CA GLU A 135 -17.97 8.63 1.97
C GLU A 135 -17.92 7.41 1.06
N SER A 136 -16.92 7.33 0.18
CA SER A 136 -16.75 6.22 -0.76
C SER A 136 -15.30 6.03 -1.18
N VAL A 137 -14.97 4.78 -1.52
CA VAL A 137 -13.72 4.42 -2.20
C VAL A 137 -14.09 3.75 -3.51
N THR A 138 -13.56 4.29 -4.62
CA THR A 138 -13.84 3.81 -5.97
C THR A 138 -12.53 3.42 -6.67
N LEU A 139 -12.54 2.27 -7.32
CA LEU A 139 -11.42 1.70 -8.04
C LEU A 139 -11.64 1.88 -9.54
N LEU A 140 -10.75 2.64 -10.21
CA LEU A 140 -10.74 2.79 -11.67
C LEU A 140 -9.72 1.80 -12.25
N LYS A 141 -10.17 0.89 -13.13
CA LYS A 141 -9.38 -0.28 -13.53
C LYS A 141 -8.98 -0.29 -15.00
N ASP A 142 -9.85 0.15 -15.87
CA ASP A 142 -9.62 0.11 -17.31
C ASP A 142 -9.05 1.42 -17.89
N ALA A 143 -8.77 1.43 -19.18
CA ALA A 143 -8.16 2.59 -19.83
C ALA A 143 -9.12 3.78 -19.91
N SER A 144 -10.43 3.56 -20.17
CA SER A 144 -11.38 4.66 -20.31
C SER A 144 -11.47 5.48 -19.02
N ALA A 145 -11.55 4.81 -17.87
CA ALA A 145 -11.58 5.47 -16.57
C ALA A 145 -10.25 6.15 -16.21
N THR A 146 -9.09 5.58 -16.63
CA THR A 146 -7.78 6.02 -16.15
C THR A 146 -6.97 6.87 -17.12
N ALA A 147 -7.37 6.98 -18.41
CA ALA A 147 -6.65 7.75 -19.42
C ALA A 147 -6.49 9.24 -19.07
N ILE A 148 -7.46 9.83 -18.38
CA ILE A 148 -7.41 11.22 -17.92
C ILE A 148 -6.23 11.49 -16.96
N TYR A 149 -5.72 10.45 -16.28
CA TYR A 149 -4.53 10.50 -15.43
C TYR A 149 -3.22 10.21 -16.19
N GLY A 150 -3.30 9.97 -17.50
CA GLY A 150 -2.20 9.88 -18.46
C GLY A 150 -1.03 9.01 -18.03
N LEU A 151 0.11 9.62 -17.72
CA LEU A 151 1.37 8.98 -17.33
C LEU A 151 1.29 8.17 -16.03
N ARG A 152 0.26 8.36 -15.21
CA ARG A 152 0.12 7.69 -13.91
C ARG A 152 -1.06 6.73 -13.86
N GLY A 153 -1.78 6.54 -14.98
CA GLY A 153 -3.00 5.73 -15.06
C GLY A 153 -2.79 4.24 -15.27
N ALA A 154 -1.55 3.77 -15.58
CA ALA A 154 -1.32 2.39 -15.99
C ALA A 154 -1.60 1.34 -14.90
N ASN A 155 -1.33 1.65 -13.63
CA ASN A 155 -1.56 0.73 -12.52
C ASN A 155 -2.98 0.82 -11.94
N GLY A 156 -3.88 1.61 -12.56
CA GLY A 156 -5.20 1.92 -12.05
C GLY A 156 -5.18 3.08 -11.04
N VAL A 157 -6.38 3.50 -10.60
CA VAL A 157 -6.54 4.64 -9.69
C VAL A 157 -7.49 4.26 -8.56
N LEU A 158 -7.13 4.59 -7.34
CA LEU A 158 -7.98 4.49 -6.15
C LEU A 158 -8.46 5.89 -5.78
N LEU A 159 -9.75 6.14 -6.00
CA LEU A 159 -10.40 7.39 -5.64
C LEU A 159 -11.00 7.27 -4.26
N ILE A 160 -10.77 8.25 -3.43
CA ILE A 160 -11.32 8.35 -2.08
C ILE A 160 -12.04 9.67 -1.96
N ASN A 161 -13.33 9.60 -1.71
CA ASN A 161 -14.13 10.78 -1.41
C ASN A 161 -14.41 10.82 0.09
N THR A 162 -14.10 11.94 0.72
CA THR A 162 -14.40 12.15 2.13
C THR A 162 -15.80 12.70 2.32
N LYS A 163 -16.40 12.46 3.49
CA LYS A 163 -17.74 12.90 3.83
C LYS A 163 -17.85 14.43 3.80
N ARG A 164 -18.98 14.92 3.26
CA ARG A 164 -19.30 16.33 3.17
C ARG A 164 -20.54 16.68 3.96
N GLY A 165 -20.80 17.96 4.12
CA GLY A 165 -22.01 18.49 4.76
C GLY A 165 -23.27 18.12 3.99
N LEU A 166 -24.37 18.04 4.72
CA LEU A 166 -25.70 17.79 4.17
C LEU A 166 -26.62 18.99 4.46
N ASN A 167 -27.58 19.23 3.57
CA ASN A 167 -28.66 20.19 3.87
C ASN A 167 -29.66 19.55 4.85
N SER A 168 -29.30 19.55 6.12
CA SER A 168 -30.06 18.92 7.20
C SER A 168 -29.74 19.60 8.52
N PRO A 169 -30.62 19.49 9.54
CA PRO A 169 -30.28 19.85 10.91
C PRO A 169 -28.99 19.18 11.36
N LEU A 170 -28.33 19.78 12.33
CA LEU A 170 -27.11 19.24 12.92
C LEU A 170 -27.32 17.80 13.41
N LYS A 171 -26.50 16.89 12.90
CA LYS A 171 -26.36 15.50 13.37
C LYS A 171 -25.03 15.36 14.09
N ILE A 172 -25.07 14.82 15.29
CA ILE A 172 -23.89 14.53 16.10
C ILE A 172 -23.79 13.03 16.26
N ASN A 173 -22.65 12.45 15.87
CA ASN A 173 -22.38 11.04 16.07
C ASN A 173 -21.16 10.91 16.96
N PHE A 174 -21.31 10.18 18.06
CA PHE A 174 -20.24 9.78 18.97
C PHE A 174 -20.01 8.29 18.84
N THR A 175 -18.76 7.90 18.70
CA THR A 175 -18.34 6.48 18.60
C THR A 175 -17.22 6.24 19.60
N ALA A 176 -17.37 5.22 20.44
CA ALA A 176 -16.31 4.73 21.31
C ALA A 176 -16.19 3.22 21.13
N GLN A 177 -14.99 2.73 20.87
CA GLN A 177 -14.72 1.31 20.65
C GLN A 177 -13.46 0.90 21.42
N ILE A 178 -13.52 -0.26 22.03
CA ILE A 178 -12.39 -0.94 22.68
C ILE A 178 -12.26 -2.31 22.04
N GLY A 179 -11.06 -2.70 21.71
CA GLY A 179 -10.77 -4.00 21.12
C GLY A 179 -9.45 -4.57 21.60
N PHE A 180 -9.31 -5.87 21.36
CA PHE A 180 -8.10 -6.61 21.65
C PHE A 180 -7.55 -7.20 20.35
N GLN A 181 -6.27 -6.99 20.13
CA GLN A 181 -5.54 -7.58 19.01
C GLN A 181 -4.73 -8.76 19.49
N GLN A 182 -4.69 -9.80 18.69
CA GLN A 182 -3.82 -10.97 18.91
C GLN A 182 -3.22 -11.43 17.58
N PRO A 183 -2.03 -12.05 17.60
CA PRO A 183 -1.47 -12.66 16.41
C PRO A 183 -2.41 -13.75 15.87
N THR A 184 -2.71 -13.71 14.58
CA THR A 184 -3.54 -14.73 13.93
C THR A 184 -2.80 -16.04 13.74
N ARG A 185 -1.46 -15.98 13.67
CA ARG A 185 -0.57 -17.13 13.54
C ARG A 185 0.76 -16.82 14.21
N MET A 186 1.20 -17.72 15.05
CA MET A 186 2.54 -17.72 15.63
C MET A 186 3.33 -18.91 15.09
N PRO A 187 4.64 -18.77 14.79
CA PRO A 187 5.47 -19.92 14.47
C PRO A 187 5.64 -20.79 15.72
N ASN A 188 5.59 -22.11 15.53
CA ASN A 188 5.95 -23.06 16.56
C ASN A 188 7.41 -23.42 16.40
N PHE A 189 8.22 -23.10 17.40
CA PHE A 189 9.61 -23.50 17.44
C PHE A 189 9.78 -24.82 18.18
N LEU A 190 10.87 -25.50 17.89
CA LEU A 190 11.27 -26.70 18.59
C LEU A 190 11.66 -26.33 20.03
N ASP A 191 11.48 -27.25 20.95
CA ASP A 191 12.12 -27.19 22.25
C ASP A 191 13.63 -27.45 22.15
N SER A 192 14.34 -27.26 23.25
CA SER A 192 15.80 -27.39 23.27
C SER A 192 16.30 -28.80 23.02
N TYR A 193 15.54 -29.82 23.42
CA TYR A 193 15.91 -31.23 23.16
C TYR A 193 15.78 -31.55 21.68
N ASP A 194 14.62 -31.27 21.08
CA ASP A 194 14.38 -31.53 19.66
C ASP A 194 15.30 -30.69 18.77
N TYR A 195 15.57 -29.44 19.13
CA TYR A 195 16.53 -28.59 18.45
C TYR A 195 17.95 -29.24 18.48
N ALA A 196 18.45 -29.62 19.68
CA ALA A 196 19.78 -30.17 19.82
C ALA A 196 19.93 -31.51 19.07
N ARG A 197 18.88 -32.35 19.09
CA ARG A 197 18.85 -33.61 18.38
C ARG A 197 18.93 -33.42 16.86
N LEU A 198 18.12 -32.53 16.30
CA LEU A 198 18.12 -32.24 14.86
C LEU A 198 19.38 -31.49 14.42
N TYR A 199 19.93 -30.65 15.30
CA TYR A 199 21.22 -30.01 15.07
C TYR A 199 22.37 -31.05 14.96
N ASN A 200 22.39 -32.02 15.87
CA ASN A 200 23.36 -33.14 15.78
C ASN A 200 23.20 -33.91 14.46
N GLU A 201 22.01 -34.20 14.02
CA GLU A 201 21.78 -34.87 12.74
C GLU A 201 22.36 -34.06 11.57
N ALA A 202 22.05 -32.75 11.49
CA ALA A 202 22.59 -31.86 10.48
C ALA A 202 24.11 -31.70 10.55
N TYR A 203 24.64 -31.55 11.76
CA TYR A 203 26.08 -31.42 12.02
C TYR A 203 26.82 -32.70 11.62
N GLY A 204 26.26 -33.86 11.93
CA GLY A 204 26.84 -35.17 11.59
C GLY A 204 26.94 -35.37 10.07
N TYR A 205 25.95 -34.92 9.27
CA TYR A 205 26.05 -34.96 7.82
C TYR A 205 27.25 -34.16 7.29
N ALA A 206 27.53 -33.02 7.88
CA ALA A 206 28.65 -32.16 7.46
C ALA A 206 30.01 -32.58 8.02
N ASN A 207 30.03 -33.35 9.13
CA ASN A 207 31.23 -33.64 9.92
C ASN A 207 31.43 -35.15 10.18
N ASN A 208 31.15 -36.01 9.19
CA ASN A 208 31.41 -37.44 9.23
C ASN A 208 30.80 -38.17 10.45
N GLY A 209 29.59 -37.81 10.84
CA GLY A 209 28.89 -38.45 11.96
C GLY A 209 29.25 -37.90 13.35
N ALA A 210 30.02 -36.82 13.45
CA ALA A 210 30.32 -36.19 14.73
C ALA A 210 29.04 -35.56 15.37
N GLN A 211 28.97 -35.56 16.68
CA GLN A 211 27.92 -34.92 17.44
C GLN A 211 28.43 -33.59 18.03
N PHE A 212 27.60 -32.56 17.93
CA PHE A 212 27.88 -31.26 18.56
C PHE A 212 27.47 -31.23 20.05
N TYR A 213 26.27 -31.76 20.32
CA TYR A 213 25.75 -31.96 21.67
C TYR A 213 25.98 -33.43 22.05
N ASP A 214 26.64 -33.69 23.19
CA ASP A 214 26.83 -35.02 23.73
C ASP A 214 25.55 -35.60 24.35
N GLU A 215 25.57 -36.89 24.70
CA GLU A 215 24.41 -37.58 25.28
C GLU A 215 23.99 -36.98 26.65
N ASP A 216 24.95 -36.47 27.44
CA ASP A 216 24.66 -35.84 28.73
C ASP A 216 23.91 -34.54 28.54
N ALA A 217 24.32 -33.72 27.57
CA ALA A 217 23.59 -32.48 27.17
C ALA A 217 22.20 -32.78 26.65
N LEU A 218 22.06 -33.80 25.78
CA LEU A 218 20.72 -34.19 25.26
C LEU A 218 19.80 -34.66 26.41
N ASN A 219 20.31 -35.47 27.32
CA ASN A 219 19.57 -35.93 28.50
C ASN A 219 19.22 -34.77 29.45
N ALA A 220 20.10 -33.80 29.60
CA ALA A 220 19.90 -32.62 30.44
C ALA A 220 18.77 -31.73 29.84
N TYR A 221 18.76 -31.49 28.53
CA TYR A 221 17.66 -30.79 27.85
C TYR A 221 16.34 -31.53 27.98
N LYS A 222 16.35 -32.85 27.76
CA LYS A 222 15.13 -33.68 27.82
C LYS A 222 14.51 -33.71 29.23
N ASN A 223 15.34 -33.78 30.26
CA ASN A 223 14.88 -33.90 31.63
C ASN A 223 14.78 -32.56 32.38
N GLY A 224 15.25 -31.44 31.78
CA GLY A 224 15.28 -30.13 32.43
C GLY A 224 16.16 -30.10 33.69
N THR A 225 17.29 -30.81 33.71
CA THR A 225 18.12 -31.04 34.90
C THR A 225 18.68 -29.74 35.47
N ASP A 226 19.08 -28.80 34.62
CA ASP A 226 19.57 -27.48 35.02
C ASP A 226 19.07 -26.43 34.01
N LYS A 227 18.08 -25.68 34.40
CA LYS A 227 17.43 -24.68 33.54
C LYS A 227 18.32 -23.50 33.12
N TYR A 228 19.46 -23.36 33.73
CA TYR A 228 20.43 -22.29 33.43
C TYR A 228 21.52 -22.74 32.46
N LEU A 229 22.14 -23.91 32.71
CA LEU A 229 23.14 -24.46 31.79
C LEU A 229 22.52 -25.13 30.57
N TYR A 230 21.32 -25.71 30.72
CA TYR A 230 20.56 -26.37 29.67
C TYR A 230 19.20 -25.71 29.55
N PRO A 231 19.15 -24.43 29.12
CA PRO A 231 17.92 -23.67 29.05
C PRO A 231 16.98 -24.20 27.95
N ASN A 232 15.69 -24.00 28.17
CA ASN A 232 14.66 -24.25 27.19
C ASN A 232 13.70 -23.02 27.17
N VAL A 233 13.98 -22.07 26.31
CA VAL A 233 13.32 -20.75 26.31
C VAL A 233 12.46 -20.60 25.08
N ASP A 234 11.17 -20.36 25.29
CA ASP A 234 10.28 -19.84 24.24
C ASP A 234 10.43 -18.31 24.18
N TRP A 235 11.24 -17.85 23.24
CA TRP A 235 11.55 -16.43 23.11
C TRP A 235 10.34 -15.59 22.71
N TYR A 236 9.32 -16.19 22.04
CA TYR A 236 8.08 -15.48 21.75
C TYR A 236 7.23 -15.27 23.00
N ASP A 237 7.06 -16.30 23.83
CA ASP A 237 6.30 -16.17 25.09
C ASP A 237 6.98 -15.23 26.07
N GLU A 238 8.32 -15.19 26.08
CA GLU A 238 9.08 -14.26 26.93
C GLU A 238 9.00 -12.80 26.48
N THR A 239 8.88 -12.53 25.17
CA THR A 239 8.98 -11.18 24.63
C THR A 239 7.62 -10.58 24.21
N LEU A 240 6.60 -11.40 23.99
CA LEU A 240 5.29 -10.96 23.50
C LEU A 240 4.17 -11.21 24.51
N ARG A 241 3.19 -10.33 24.47
CA ARG A 241 1.88 -10.52 25.09
C ARG A 241 0.95 -11.26 24.14
N LYS A 242 0.03 -12.03 24.71
CA LYS A 242 -0.99 -12.75 23.92
C LYS A 242 -1.97 -11.78 23.26
N THR A 243 -2.22 -10.63 23.88
CA THR A 243 -3.15 -9.61 23.40
C THR A 243 -2.62 -8.20 23.58
N ALA A 244 -2.99 -7.30 22.67
CA ALA A 244 -2.77 -5.86 22.79
C ALA A 244 -4.11 -5.12 22.76
N GLU A 245 -4.20 -4.05 23.50
CA GLU A 245 -5.38 -3.21 23.58
C GLU A 245 -5.40 -2.15 22.49
N MET A 246 -6.57 -1.89 21.94
CA MET A 246 -6.81 -0.82 20.99
C MET A 246 -8.06 -0.03 21.38
N TYR A 247 -7.95 1.29 21.34
CA TYR A 247 -9.02 2.23 21.69
C TYR A 247 -9.29 3.15 20.51
N LYS A 248 -10.55 3.39 20.21
CA LYS A 248 -10.96 4.38 19.22
C LYS A 248 -12.11 5.22 19.76
N VAL A 249 -11.95 6.54 19.71
CA VAL A 249 -12.97 7.51 20.09
C VAL A 249 -13.15 8.49 18.95
N GLY A 250 -14.35 8.67 18.47
CA GLY A 250 -14.69 9.56 17.38
C GLY A 250 -15.92 10.40 17.69
N LEU A 251 -15.85 11.68 17.30
CA LEU A 251 -16.95 12.62 17.38
C LEU A 251 -17.06 13.31 16.02
N ASN A 252 -18.23 13.25 15.39
CA ASN A 252 -18.46 13.98 14.16
C ASN A 252 -19.74 14.81 14.20
N PHE A 253 -19.68 15.92 13.47
CA PHE A 253 -20.76 16.89 13.31
C PHE A 253 -21.04 17.01 11.82
N GLN A 254 -22.27 16.84 11.40
CA GLN A 254 -22.69 16.96 10.01
C GLN A 254 -24.02 17.72 9.96
N GLY A 255 -24.09 18.68 9.05
CA GLY A 255 -25.31 19.47 8.88
C GLY A 255 -25.11 20.59 7.87
N GLY A 256 -26.08 21.53 7.87
CA GLY A 256 -25.99 22.72 7.05
C GLY A 256 -27.34 23.17 6.51
N ASN A 257 -27.26 24.18 5.69
CA ASN A 257 -28.39 24.77 4.99
C ASN A 257 -28.02 25.04 3.50
N ASN A 258 -28.81 25.78 2.79
CA ASN A 258 -28.57 26.12 1.38
C ASN A 258 -27.35 27.01 1.16
N ILE A 259 -26.83 27.68 2.20
CA ILE A 259 -25.66 28.57 2.11
C ILE A 259 -24.40 27.85 2.50
N VAL A 260 -24.41 27.15 3.67
CA VAL A 260 -23.22 26.45 4.20
C VAL A 260 -23.62 25.05 4.61
N LYS A 261 -22.87 24.08 4.13
CA LYS A 261 -22.93 22.68 4.56
C LYS A 261 -21.56 22.29 5.13
N TYR A 262 -21.55 21.53 6.21
CA TYR A 262 -20.31 21.18 6.87
C TYR A 262 -20.30 19.74 7.39
N PHE A 263 -19.10 19.16 7.38
CA PHE A 263 -18.74 17.93 8.06
C PHE A 263 -17.46 18.16 8.85
N VAL A 264 -17.49 17.90 10.15
CA VAL A 264 -16.32 18.00 11.04
C VAL A 264 -16.15 16.68 11.78
N LEU A 265 -14.96 16.11 11.79
CA LEU A 265 -14.59 14.89 12.51
C LEU A 265 -13.40 15.17 13.42
N LEU A 266 -13.51 14.73 14.66
CA LEU A 266 -12.42 14.59 15.63
C LEU A 266 -12.31 13.13 16.00
N ASN A 267 -11.16 12.53 15.84
CA ASN A 267 -10.95 11.10 16.11
C ASN A 267 -9.62 10.87 16.83
N TYR A 268 -9.64 9.93 17.76
CA TYR A 268 -8.47 9.43 18.48
C TYR A 268 -8.39 7.90 18.32
N LEU A 269 -7.20 7.40 18.03
CA LEU A 269 -6.86 5.98 17.98
C LEU A 269 -5.64 5.74 18.86
N GLY A 270 -5.76 4.82 19.83
CA GLY A 270 -4.66 4.34 20.68
C GLY A 270 -4.45 2.85 20.51
N ASN A 271 -3.19 2.40 20.46
CA ASN A 271 -2.81 0.99 20.37
C ASN A 271 -1.57 0.71 21.21
N SER A 272 -1.65 -0.28 22.10
CA SER A 272 -0.58 -0.57 23.07
C SER A 272 0.50 -1.55 22.56
N GLY A 273 0.37 -2.10 21.34
CA GLY A 273 1.31 -3.07 20.76
C GLY A 273 1.38 -4.41 21.51
N LEU A 274 2.14 -5.36 20.96
CA LEU A 274 2.25 -6.74 21.49
C LEU A 274 3.49 -7.00 22.33
N LEU A 275 4.45 -6.07 22.41
CA LEU A 275 5.67 -6.30 23.19
C LEU A 275 5.34 -6.39 24.68
N ARG A 276 5.97 -7.38 25.34
CA ARG A 276 5.75 -7.63 26.77
C ARG A 276 6.35 -6.52 27.61
N ARG A 277 5.55 -5.94 28.50
CA ARG A 277 6.03 -5.03 29.53
C ARG A 277 6.51 -5.86 30.72
N THR A 278 7.75 -5.70 31.12
CA THR A 278 8.22 -6.25 32.38
C THR A 278 7.99 -5.25 33.53
N ALA A 279 7.71 -5.75 34.73
CA ALA A 279 7.46 -4.91 35.90
C ALA A 279 8.67 -4.04 36.27
N ASP A 280 9.87 -4.50 35.93
CA ASP A 280 11.16 -3.88 36.25
C ASP A 280 11.74 -3.03 35.12
N MET A 281 10.89 -2.55 34.20
CA MET A 281 11.35 -1.63 33.15
C MET A 281 11.94 -0.38 33.81
N SER A 282 13.23 -0.17 33.52
CA SER A 282 13.92 1.02 34.01
C SER A 282 13.26 2.28 33.47
N ASP A 283 13.40 3.42 34.16
CA ASP A 283 12.91 4.74 33.68
C ASP A 283 13.49 5.13 32.31
N LYS A 284 14.49 4.40 31.82
CA LYS A 284 15.17 4.59 30.55
C LYS A 284 14.36 4.07 29.36
N THR A 285 13.39 3.20 29.58
CA THR A 285 12.66 2.51 28.51
C THR A 285 11.18 2.85 28.53
N LYS A 286 10.57 2.89 27.35
CA LYS A 286 9.13 3.04 27.16
C LYS A 286 8.59 1.88 26.33
N ASN A 287 7.47 1.31 26.77
CA ASN A 287 6.83 0.24 26.05
C ASN A 287 6.25 0.74 24.72
N GLN A 288 6.05 -0.19 23.79
CA GLN A 288 5.43 0.06 22.51
C GLN A 288 4.04 0.68 22.68
N HIS A 289 3.81 1.81 22.06
CA HIS A 289 2.47 2.37 21.87
C HIS A 289 2.40 3.26 20.63
N TYR A 290 1.19 3.40 20.13
CA TYR A 290 0.86 4.24 18.98
C TYR A 290 -0.39 5.03 19.30
N ASN A 291 -0.34 6.34 19.07
CA ASN A 291 -1.47 7.26 19.19
C ASN A 291 -1.62 8.04 17.91
N ARG A 292 -2.86 8.16 17.42
CA ARG A 292 -3.19 8.98 16.26
C ARG A 292 -4.39 9.86 16.55
N TYR A 293 -4.28 11.12 16.20
CA TYR A 293 -5.32 12.13 16.27
C TYR A 293 -5.67 12.58 14.86
N ASN A 294 -6.92 12.44 14.47
CA ASN A 294 -7.41 12.89 13.16
C ASN A 294 -8.40 14.04 13.35
N ILE A 295 -8.23 15.08 12.54
CA ILE A 295 -9.16 16.19 12.42
C ILE A 295 -9.52 16.32 10.94
N ARG A 296 -10.81 16.31 10.62
CA ARG A 296 -11.32 16.57 9.27
C ARG A 296 -12.34 17.68 9.34
N SER A 297 -12.25 18.66 8.44
CA SER A 297 -13.25 19.71 8.25
C SER A 297 -13.49 19.90 6.76
N ASN A 298 -14.69 19.57 6.30
CA ASN A 298 -15.13 19.79 4.93
C ASN A 298 -16.31 20.76 4.96
N MET A 299 -16.20 21.85 4.20
CA MET A 299 -17.21 22.88 4.11
C MET A 299 -17.54 23.17 2.66
N ASP A 300 -18.83 23.21 2.35
CA ASP A 300 -19.36 23.64 1.06
C ASP A 300 -20.14 24.92 1.27
N VAL A 301 -19.73 26.00 0.59
CA VAL A 301 -20.29 27.35 0.77
C VAL A 301 -20.79 27.86 -0.55
N ASN A 302 -22.08 28.16 -0.66
CA ASN A 302 -22.64 28.87 -1.78
C ASN A 302 -22.47 30.39 -1.56
N ILE A 303 -21.42 30.96 -2.17
CA ILE A 303 -21.07 32.38 -2.04
C ILE A 303 -22.11 33.25 -2.74
N THR A 304 -22.51 32.82 -3.92
CA THR A 304 -23.63 33.42 -4.69
C THR A 304 -24.55 32.29 -5.17
N LYS A 305 -25.55 32.62 -5.99
CA LYS A 305 -26.37 31.59 -6.62
C LYS A 305 -25.64 30.72 -7.64
N ASN A 306 -24.55 31.25 -8.21
CA ASN A 306 -23.76 30.59 -9.24
C ASN A 306 -22.39 30.18 -8.76
N LEU A 307 -21.79 30.89 -7.78
CA LEU A 307 -20.44 30.63 -7.28
C LEU A 307 -20.51 29.85 -5.98
N SER A 308 -19.85 28.69 -5.95
CA SER A 308 -19.65 27.85 -4.78
C SER A 308 -18.17 27.65 -4.46
N ALA A 309 -17.88 27.48 -3.18
CA ALA A 309 -16.56 27.15 -2.65
C ALA A 309 -16.60 25.82 -1.89
N HIS A 310 -15.69 24.93 -2.21
CA HIS A 310 -15.47 23.69 -1.50
C HIS A 310 -14.13 23.75 -0.77
N ILE A 311 -14.15 23.70 0.57
CA ILE A 311 -12.98 23.79 1.43
C ILE A 311 -12.79 22.43 2.11
N THR A 312 -11.59 21.89 2.05
CA THR A 312 -11.21 20.64 2.70
C THR A 312 -9.98 20.86 3.55
N LEU A 313 -10.03 20.41 4.80
CA LEU A 313 -8.90 20.39 5.71
C LEU A 313 -8.87 19.03 6.41
N GLY A 314 -7.76 18.31 6.27
CA GLY A 314 -7.47 17.09 6.99
C GLY A 314 -6.14 17.22 7.72
N ILE A 315 -6.11 16.82 8.98
CA ILE A 315 -4.90 16.79 9.80
C ILE A 315 -4.82 15.42 10.46
N ALA A 316 -3.66 14.78 10.36
CA ALA A 316 -3.34 13.58 11.13
C ALA A 316 -2.03 13.82 11.90
N ILE A 317 -2.05 13.57 13.19
CA ILE A 317 -0.89 13.65 14.09
C ILE A 317 -0.70 12.26 14.68
N GLU A 318 0.50 11.71 14.54
CA GLU A 318 0.83 10.38 15.04
C GLU A 318 2.03 10.43 15.97
N ASP A 319 1.91 9.74 17.08
CA ASP A 319 2.99 9.46 18.03
C ASP A 319 3.17 7.96 18.14
N LYS A 320 4.36 7.46 17.77
CA LYS A 320 4.74 6.05 17.90
C LYS A 320 5.96 5.94 18.80
N ILE A 321 5.90 5.04 19.77
CA ILE A 321 7.05 4.65 20.60
C ILE A 321 7.28 3.15 20.45
N THR A 322 8.53 2.78 20.24
CA THR A 322 9.00 1.38 20.23
C THR A 322 10.23 1.25 21.11
N PRO A 323 10.51 0.07 21.68
CA PRO A 323 11.77 -0.15 22.40
C PRO A 323 12.96 0.23 21.54
N GLY A 324 13.93 0.88 22.14
CA GLY A 324 15.09 1.42 21.47
C GLY A 324 16.11 0.37 21.06
N GLY A 325 16.96 0.75 20.13
CA GLY A 325 18.09 -0.03 19.68
C GLY A 325 19.09 0.82 18.93
N THR A 326 20.35 0.44 18.94
CA THR A 326 21.40 1.09 18.17
C THR A 326 21.34 0.67 16.69
N GLY A 327 21.54 1.59 15.79
CA GLY A 327 21.78 1.32 14.37
C GLY A 327 20.67 0.57 13.67
N ALA A 328 20.88 -0.67 13.33
CA ALA A 328 19.92 -1.50 12.58
C ALA A 328 18.63 -1.85 13.34
N GLY A 329 18.60 -1.74 14.67
CA GLY A 329 17.43 -2.04 15.51
C GLY A 329 16.42 -0.92 15.64
N LYS A 330 16.27 -0.05 14.62
CA LYS A 330 15.37 1.10 14.65
C LYS A 330 13.88 0.74 14.51
N ASN A 331 13.55 -0.51 14.28
CA ASN A 331 12.18 -0.97 14.13
C ASN A 331 11.96 -2.33 14.79
N THR A 332 10.71 -2.65 15.03
CA THR A 332 10.29 -3.95 15.60
C THR A 332 10.65 -5.13 14.70
N ASN A 333 10.82 -4.95 13.38
CA ASN A 333 11.23 -6.02 12.47
C ASN A 333 12.58 -6.61 12.82
N ASP A 334 13.56 -5.79 13.24
CA ASP A 334 14.87 -6.28 13.67
C ASP A 334 14.77 -7.10 14.96
N LEU A 335 13.94 -6.66 15.91
CA LEU A 335 13.67 -7.41 17.13
C LEU A 335 13.03 -8.77 16.82
N PHE A 336 12.02 -8.82 15.97
CA PHE A 336 11.37 -10.06 15.55
C PHE A 336 12.33 -10.99 14.79
N SER A 337 13.18 -10.45 13.93
CA SER A 337 14.20 -11.24 13.21
C SER A 337 15.16 -11.88 14.19
N ARG A 338 15.57 -11.18 15.23
CA ARG A 338 16.46 -11.73 16.29
C ARG A 338 15.78 -12.82 17.10
N ILE A 339 14.50 -12.61 17.48
CA ILE A 339 13.72 -13.62 18.19
C ILE A 339 13.60 -14.89 17.34
N GLN A 340 13.36 -14.78 16.04
CA GLN A 340 13.21 -15.92 15.12
C GLN A 340 14.50 -16.71 14.91
N GLN A 341 15.65 -16.05 14.99
CA GLN A 341 16.95 -16.67 14.74
C GLN A 341 17.57 -17.30 15.99
N LEU A 342 17.03 -16.94 17.16
CA LEU A 342 17.64 -17.36 18.44
C LEU A 342 17.16 -18.77 18.83
N PRO A 343 18.08 -19.75 18.94
CA PRO A 343 17.73 -21.09 19.38
C PRO A 343 17.22 -21.13 20.82
N PRO A 344 16.32 -22.07 21.16
CA PRO A 344 15.73 -22.17 22.50
C PRO A 344 16.76 -22.53 23.61
N ASN A 345 17.86 -23.16 23.22
CA ASN A 345 18.94 -23.59 24.12
C ASN A 345 20.14 -22.66 24.17
N SER A 346 20.04 -21.44 23.63
CA SER A 346 21.19 -20.52 23.54
C SER A 346 21.67 -20.02 24.87
N PHE A 347 20.79 -19.58 25.75
CA PHE A 347 21.07 -19.08 27.10
C PHE A 347 19.75 -18.88 27.87
N PRO A 348 19.79 -18.84 29.23
CA PRO A 348 18.60 -18.49 30.01
C PRO A 348 18.25 -17.01 29.86
N VAL A 349 16.99 -16.64 30.07
CA VAL A 349 16.56 -15.23 30.06
C VAL A 349 17.33 -14.44 31.11
N MET A 350 17.37 -14.95 32.32
CA MET A 350 18.17 -14.40 33.43
C MET A 350 19.06 -15.48 34.00
N ASN A 351 20.29 -15.13 34.29
CA ASN A 351 21.26 -15.97 34.98
C ASN A 351 20.93 -16.08 36.47
N PRO A 352 21.51 -17.11 37.21
CA PRO A 352 21.27 -17.26 38.62
C PRO A 352 21.66 -16.06 39.51
N ASN A 353 22.56 -15.21 39.03
CA ASN A 353 22.98 -13.98 39.71
C ASN A 353 22.15 -12.74 39.32
N ASN A 354 21.02 -12.93 38.67
CA ASN A 354 20.12 -11.88 38.14
C ASN A 354 20.76 -11.00 37.06
N SER A 355 21.86 -11.45 36.41
CA SER A 355 22.33 -10.81 35.19
C SER A 355 21.57 -11.31 33.96
N TRP A 356 21.53 -10.52 32.90
CA TRP A 356 20.96 -10.95 31.64
C TRP A 356 21.78 -12.06 31.00
N GLY A 357 21.11 -13.14 30.56
CA GLY A 357 21.74 -14.19 29.76
C GLY A 357 22.03 -13.71 28.35
N GLY A 358 23.11 -14.21 27.74
CA GLY A 358 23.50 -13.90 26.38
C GLY A 358 24.76 -14.63 25.95
N SER A 359 25.22 -14.40 24.73
CA SER A 359 26.47 -14.98 24.20
C SER A 359 27.21 -13.97 23.33
N SER A 360 28.41 -14.33 22.87
CA SER A 360 29.18 -13.49 21.94
C SER A 360 28.40 -13.14 20.63
N ASN A 361 27.55 -14.04 20.19
CA ASN A 361 26.80 -13.90 18.94
C ASN A 361 25.40 -13.30 19.12
N TRP A 362 24.81 -13.42 20.31
CA TRP A 362 23.40 -13.12 20.55
C TRP A 362 23.19 -12.33 21.84
N SER A 363 22.59 -11.16 21.71
CA SER A 363 22.08 -10.41 22.87
C SER A 363 20.66 -10.89 23.23
N ASN A 364 20.27 -10.70 24.46
CA ASN A 364 18.98 -11.09 25.00
C ASN A 364 17.84 -10.25 24.43
N PRO A 365 16.83 -10.83 23.75
CA PRO A 365 15.73 -10.07 23.18
C PRO A 365 14.89 -9.31 24.21
N LEU A 366 14.63 -9.92 25.39
CA LEU A 366 13.86 -9.27 26.44
C LEU A 366 14.65 -8.10 27.05
N ALA A 367 15.96 -8.27 27.26
CA ALA A 367 16.82 -7.17 27.69
C ALA A 367 16.91 -6.04 26.65
N ASN A 368 16.90 -6.37 25.36
CA ASN A 368 16.81 -5.35 24.31
C ASN A 368 15.54 -4.49 24.42
N ILE A 369 14.41 -5.10 24.81
CA ILE A 369 13.16 -4.38 25.05
C ILE A 369 13.24 -3.52 26.30
N THR A 370 13.92 -3.99 27.37
CA THR A 370 13.87 -3.39 28.71
C THR A 370 15.00 -2.41 29.01
N GLU A 371 16.20 -2.60 28.46
CA GLU A 371 17.41 -1.87 28.82
C GLU A 371 17.90 -0.88 27.77
N ARG A 372 17.60 -1.12 26.47
CA ARG A 372 18.16 -0.32 25.39
C ARG A 372 17.56 1.06 25.19
N GLY A 373 16.51 1.42 25.92
CA GLY A 373 15.84 2.71 25.76
C GLY A 373 14.67 2.63 24.77
N TYR A 374 14.42 3.69 24.02
CA TYR A 374 13.25 3.77 23.14
C TYR A 374 13.49 4.64 21.91
N TRP A 375 12.75 4.32 20.86
CA TRP A 375 12.61 5.11 19.64
C TRP A 375 11.24 5.76 19.63
N LYS A 376 11.17 7.09 19.55
CA LYS A 376 9.94 7.86 19.41
C LYS A 376 9.88 8.48 18.02
N GLN A 377 8.77 8.26 17.31
CA GLN A 377 8.45 8.90 16.03
C GLN A 377 7.25 9.82 16.22
N ASN A 378 7.32 11.00 15.61
CA ASN A 378 6.22 11.95 15.51
C ASN A 378 5.99 12.25 14.04
N SER A 379 4.81 11.95 13.52
CA SER A 379 4.42 12.36 12.19
C SER A 379 3.29 13.38 12.22
N ARG A 380 3.32 14.26 11.24
CA ARG A 380 2.28 15.27 11.05
C ARG A 380 1.96 15.34 9.57
N ASN A 381 0.69 15.17 9.25
CA ASN A 381 0.18 15.29 7.90
C ASN A 381 -0.90 16.36 7.85
N ILE A 382 -0.79 17.27 6.91
CA ILE A 382 -1.78 18.30 6.63
C ILE A 382 -2.19 18.16 5.17
N ASN A 383 -3.48 18.05 4.94
CA ASN A 383 -4.09 17.97 3.63
C ASN A 383 -5.13 19.09 3.54
N SER A 384 -4.92 20.07 2.67
CA SER A 384 -5.82 21.21 2.52
C SER A 384 -6.11 21.45 1.04
N ALA A 385 -7.37 21.79 0.74
CA ALA A 385 -7.78 22.13 -0.61
C ALA A 385 -8.90 23.18 -0.62
N LEU A 386 -8.88 24.01 -1.65
CA LEU A 386 -9.93 24.94 -2.01
C LEU A 386 -10.29 24.74 -3.47
N ARG A 387 -11.57 24.54 -3.76
CA ARG A 387 -12.13 24.53 -5.12
C ARG A 387 -13.23 25.56 -5.20
N LEU A 388 -13.14 26.44 -6.19
CA LEU A 388 -14.17 27.40 -6.55
C LEU A 388 -14.83 26.91 -7.84
N THR A 389 -16.16 26.89 -7.87
CA THR A 389 -16.94 26.49 -9.05
C THR A 389 -17.97 27.57 -9.34
N GLU A 390 -17.94 28.07 -10.59
CA GLU A 390 -18.93 29.02 -11.12
C GLU A 390 -19.79 28.31 -12.17
N ASN A 391 -21.10 28.32 -11.96
CA ASN A 391 -22.09 27.88 -12.93
C ASN A 391 -22.30 28.95 -13.99
N LEU A 392 -22.11 28.58 -15.25
CA LEU A 392 -22.25 29.47 -16.42
C LEU A 392 -23.52 29.21 -17.19
N ASP A 393 -24.63 28.84 -16.53
CA ASP A 393 -25.91 28.52 -17.11
C ASP A 393 -26.50 29.69 -17.98
N MET A 394 -26.08 30.91 -17.67
CA MET A 394 -26.43 32.09 -18.45
C MET A 394 -25.80 32.09 -19.87
N LEU A 395 -24.66 31.40 -20.05
CA LEU A 395 -23.99 31.24 -21.34
C LEU A 395 -24.48 29.98 -22.05
N LEU A 396 -24.47 28.87 -21.33
CA LEU A 396 -24.92 27.57 -21.81
C LEU A 396 -25.42 26.74 -20.61
N PRO A 397 -26.72 26.37 -20.58
CA PRO A 397 -27.26 25.56 -19.48
C PRO A 397 -26.47 24.28 -19.27
N GLY A 398 -26.04 24.06 -18.01
CA GLY A 398 -25.20 22.93 -17.64
C GLY A 398 -23.70 23.12 -17.82
N LEU A 399 -23.24 24.30 -18.20
CA LEU A 399 -21.82 24.65 -18.27
C LEU A 399 -21.34 25.17 -16.91
N SER A 400 -20.19 24.72 -16.47
CA SER A 400 -19.52 25.23 -15.26
C SER A 400 -18.01 25.27 -15.44
N VAL A 401 -17.35 26.21 -14.77
CA VAL A 401 -15.89 26.34 -14.70
C VAL A 401 -15.46 26.21 -13.24
N SER A 402 -14.35 25.48 -13.00
CA SER A 402 -13.78 25.36 -11.66
C SER A 402 -12.30 25.66 -11.67
N GLY A 403 -11.83 26.32 -10.60
CA GLY A 403 -10.42 26.45 -10.25
C GLY A 403 -10.16 25.84 -8.89
N ALA A 404 -9.07 25.11 -8.75
CA ALA A 404 -8.74 24.46 -7.49
C ALA A 404 -7.26 24.55 -7.16
N ILE A 405 -6.97 24.62 -5.87
CA ILE A 405 -5.63 24.52 -5.32
C ILE A 405 -5.62 23.55 -4.14
N SER A 406 -4.63 22.67 -4.09
CA SER A 406 -4.40 21.76 -2.96
C SER A 406 -2.96 21.89 -2.47
N PHE A 407 -2.81 21.82 -1.16
CA PHE A 407 -1.52 21.76 -0.50
C PHE A 407 -1.52 20.61 0.50
N ASN A 408 -0.58 19.67 0.29
CA ASN A 408 -0.35 18.53 1.16
C ASN A 408 1.05 18.64 1.74
N SER A 409 1.20 18.39 3.02
CA SER A 409 2.49 18.41 3.71
C SER A 409 2.58 17.26 4.70
N TYR A 410 3.66 16.53 4.65
CA TYR A 410 4.00 15.47 5.57
C TYR A 410 5.36 15.75 6.20
N TYR A 411 5.44 15.50 7.49
CA TYR A 411 6.66 15.60 8.27
C TYR A 411 6.79 14.40 9.19
N LEU A 412 7.99 13.83 9.27
CA LEU A 412 8.34 12.75 10.19
C LEU A 412 9.65 13.10 10.90
N GLY A 413 9.56 13.29 12.21
CA GLY A 413 10.70 13.42 13.10
C GLY A 413 10.85 12.21 14.00
N TYR A 414 12.06 11.97 14.48
CA TYR A 414 12.32 10.93 15.46
C TYR A 414 13.21 11.41 16.59
N SER A 415 13.08 10.73 17.71
CA SER A 415 13.90 10.90 18.90
C SER A 415 14.31 9.51 19.37
N ASN A 416 15.57 9.18 19.21
CA ASN A 416 16.14 7.92 19.66
C ASN A 416 16.86 8.14 20.99
N ARG A 417 16.53 7.32 21.96
CA ARG A 417 17.16 7.26 23.28
C ARG A 417 17.66 5.85 23.46
N TYR A 418 18.97 5.62 23.41
CA TYR A 418 19.53 4.30 23.48
C TYR A 418 20.74 4.23 24.40
N ALA A 419 20.94 3.05 24.97
CA ALA A 419 22.11 2.69 25.77
C ALA A 419 22.47 1.22 25.52
N ASN A 420 23.73 0.89 25.67
CA ASN A 420 24.13 -0.49 25.73
C ASN A 420 24.02 -0.99 27.20
N TYR A 421 23.93 -2.31 27.36
CA TYR A 421 23.87 -3.00 28.65
C TYR A 421 24.79 -4.20 28.66
N GLU A 422 25.11 -4.68 29.87
CA GLU A 422 25.93 -5.86 30.05
C GLU A 422 25.09 -7.12 30.13
N TYR A 423 25.57 -8.20 29.52
CA TYR A 423 24.99 -9.53 29.59
C TYR A 423 26.07 -10.58 29.61
N TYR A 424 25.81 -11.78 30.12
CA TYR A 424 26.80 -12.78 30.42
C TYR A 424 26.37 -14.15 29.92
N ALA A 425 27.35 -14.96 29.49
CA ALA A 425 27.15 -16.39 29.26
C ALA A 425 27.51 -17.18 30.52
N LEU A 426 26.78 -18.26 30.77
CA LEU A 426 27.17 -19.27 31.69
C LEU A 426 28.21 -20.20 31.05
N THR A 427 29.35 -20.42 31.70
CA THR A 427 30.45 -21.24 31.17
C THR A 427 30.54 -22.60 31.84
N GLY A 428 29.79 -22.81 32.92
CA GLY A 428 29.78 -24.07 33.65
C GLY A 428 29.55 -23.88 35.15
N LYS A 429 30.02 -24.89 35.93
CA LYS A 429 30.09 -24.84 37.40
C LYS A 429 31.49 -25.20 37.85
N ASP A 430 31.90 -24.61 38.97
CA ASP A 430 33.13 -25.01 39.63
C ASP A 430 32.97 -26.35 40.40
N VAL A 431 34.01 -26.78 41.05
CA VAL A 431 34.04 -28.02 41.83
C VAL A 431 33.11 -28.00 43.07
N GLU A 432 32.70 -26.83 43.50
CA GLU A 432 31.75 -26.62 44.60
C GLU A 432 30.30 -26.49 44.09
N GLY A 433 30.07 -26.58 42.77
CA GLY A 433 28.75 -26.47 42.13
C GLY A 433 28.26 -25.03 41.90
N LYS A 434 29.09 -24.03 42.10
CA LYS A 434 28.79 -22.63 41.89
C LYS A 434 28.91 -22.30 40.40
N TYR A 435 27.95 -21.52 39.85
CA TYR A 435 27.96 -21.12 38.46
C TYR A 435 29.12 -20.18 38.12
N LEU A 436 29.74 -20.45 36.98
CA LEU A 436 30.78 -19.64 36.37
C LEU A 436 30.24 -18.83 35.22
N TYR A 437 30.73 -17.61 35.09
CA TYR A 437 30.26 -16.64 34.08
C TYR A 437 31.43 -16.21 33.19
N SER A 438 31.10 -15.85 31.94
CA SER A 438 32.04 -15.18 31.05
C SER A 438 32.35 -13.76 31.55
N GLU A 439 33.38 -13.15 30.97
CA GLU A 439 33.46 -11.69 30.96
C GLU A 439 32.20 -11.10 30.36
N PRO A 440 31.80 -9.87 30.77
CA PRO A 440 30.58 -9.23 30.24
C PRO A 440 30.70 -9.00 28.75
N PHE A 441 29.62 -9.34 28.03
CA PHE A 441 29.39 -8.88 26.68
C PHE A 441 28.67 -7.55 26.75
N GLY A 442 29.05 -6.61 25.90
CA GLY A 442 28.55 -5.25 25.95
C GLY A 442 29.13 -4.42 27.07
N LYS A 443 28.70 -3.21 27.22
CA LYS A 443 29.14 -2.28 28.26
C LYS A 443 27.93 -1.45 28.71
N LYS A 444 27.79 -1.30 30.02
CA LYS A 444 26.73 -0.43 30.57
C LYS A 444 27.05 1.02 30.27
N GLU A 445 26.15 1.68 29.51
CA GLU A 445 26.32 3.04 29.09
C GLU A 445 25.14 3.93 29.58
N GLN A 446 25.36 5.24 29.55
CA GLN A 446 24.27 6.19 29.75
C GLN A 446 23.46 6.32 28.48
N LEU A 447 22.20 6.79 28.59
CA LEU A 447 21.36 7.04 27.43
C LEU A 447 21.97 8.08 26.50
N THR A 448 22.25 7.68 25.28
CA THR A 448 22.61 8.56 24.18
C THR A 448 21.34 9.12 23.53
N ILE A 449 21.41 10.36 23.11
CA ILE A 449 20.31 11.11 22.48
C ILE A 449 20.65 11.33 21.02
N ASP A 450 19.74 10.91 20.12
CA ASP A 450 19.83 11.17 18.69
C ASP A 450 18.46 11.63 18.19
N ASP A 451 18.33 12.92 17.94
CA ASP A 451 17.11 13.56 17.47
C ASP A 451 17.33 14.05 16.04
N SER A 452 16.46 13.68 15.12
CA SER A 452 16.59 14.07 13.72
C SER A 452 15.24 14.12 13.01
N MET A 453 15.20 14.80 11.89
CA MET A 453 14.16 14.70 10.90
C MET A 453 14.46 13.49 10.01
N SER A 454 13.49 12.58 9.86
CA SER A 454 13.62 11.41 9.01
C SER A 454 13.08 11.63 7.62
N ASP A 455 11.95 12.36 7.50
CA ASP A 455 11.24 12.50 6.25
C ASP A 455 10.45 13.82 6.21
N GLN A 456 10.43 14.46 5.06
CA GLN A 456 9.61 15.64 4.78
C GLN A 456 9.17 15.63 3.32
N TRP A 457 7.88 15.77 3.10
CA TRP A 457 7.30 15.82 1.77
C TRP A 457 6.23 16.89 1.69
N ARG A 458 6.12 17.53 0.54
CA ARG A 458 5.07 18.50 0.22
C ARG A 458 4.65 18.37 -1.23
N ASN A 459 3.36 18.55 -1.46
CA ASN A 459 2.76 18.55 -2.79
C ASN A 459 1.84 19.76 -2.92
N THR A 460 1.97 20.50 -3.99
CA THR A 460 1.07 21.59 -4.37
C THR A 460 0.47 21.26 -5.72
N THR A 461 -0.85 21.24 -5.81
CA THR A 461 -1.57 20.99 -7.04
C THR A 461 -2.45 22.19 -7.37
N VAL A 462 -2.40 22.65 -8.62
CA VAL A 462 -3.31 23.66 -9.17
C VAL A 462 -4.06 23.06 -10.34
N GLU A 463 -5.38 23.19 -10.34
CA GLU A 463 -6.26 22.65 -11.38
C GLU A 463 -7.22 23.70 -11.92
N GLY A 464 -7.51 23.58 -13.20
CA GLY A 464 -8.59 24.29 -13.86
C GLY A 464 -9.46 23.31 -14.65
N SER A 465 -10.78 23.36 -14.53
CA SER A 465 -11.67 22.50 -15.31
C SER A 465 -12.86 23.23 -15.90
N LEU A 466 -13.30 22.75 -17.05
CA LEU A 466 -14.53 23.15 -17.73
C LEU A 466 -15.41 21.90 -17.83
N ASN A 467 -16.61 21.96 -17.25
CA ASN A 467 -17.56 20.86 -17.23
C ASN A 467 -18.82 21.27 -17.93
N TYR A 468 -19.40 20.36 -18.73
CA TYR A 468 -20.67 20.51 -19.36
C TYR A 468 -21.53 19.28 -19.15
N LYS A 469 -22.78 19.46 -18.69
CA LYS A 469 -23.80 18.41 -18.56
C LYS A 469 -25.10 18.90 -19.20
N GLY A 470 -25.49 18.28 -20.31
CA GLY A 470 -26.65 18.66 -21.05
C GLY A 470 -27.50 17.47 -21.48
N SER A 471 -28.84 17.65 -21.42
CA SER A 471 -29.80 16.67 -21.89
C SER A 471 -30.67 17.32 -22.97
N PHE A 472 -30.70 16.70 -24.15
CA PHE A 472 -31.45 17.21 -25.33
C PHE A 472 -32.38 16.11 -25.84
N GLY A 473 -33.59 16.07 -25.33
CA GLY A 473 -34.57 15.03 -25.67
C GLY A 473 -34.10 13.64 -25.21
N ARG A 474 -33.66 12.81 -26.14
CA ARG A 474 -33.13 11.45 -25.83
C ARG A 474 -31.61 11.41 -25.75
N ASN A 475 -30.94 12.54 -25.86
CA ASN A 475 -29.47 12.63 -25.89
C ASN A 475 -28.96 13.27 -24.62
N ASP A 476 -28.07 12.61 -23.92
CA ASP A 476 -27.34 13.14 -22.78
C ASP A 476 -25.86 13.26 -23.14
N ILE A 477 -25.26 14.42 -22.83
CA ILE A 477 -23.86 14.70 -23.09
C ILE A 477 -23.25 15.20 -21.81
N ASP A 478 -22.21 14.50 -21.32
CA ASP A 478 -21.36 14.92 -20.21
C ASP A 478 -19.94 15.11 -20.78
N ALA A 479 -19.35 16.32 -20.62
CA ALA A 479 -18.03 16.63 -21.12
C ALA A 479 -17.18 17.31 -20.02
N LEU A 480 -15.92 16.96 -19.94
CA LEU A 480 -14.94 17.51 -19.03
C LEU A 480 -13.67 17.85 -19.80
N LEU A 481 -13.14 19.06 -19.61
CA LEU A 481 -11.78 19.45 -19.95
C LEU A 481 -11.08 19.86 -18.68
N LEU A 482 -9.87 19.32 -18.45
CA LEU A 482 -9.07 19.51 -17.24
C LEU A 482 -7.68 19.99 -17.62
N TYR A 483 -7.15 20.94 -16.87
CA TYR A 483 -5.72 21.26 -16.78
C TYR A 483 -5.26 21.02 -15.36
N SER A 484 -4.08 20.42 -15.18
CA SER A 484 -3.46 20.19 -13.88
C SER A 484 -1.96 20.52 -13.90
N TYR A 485 -1.52 21.18 -12.86
CA TYR A 485 -0.12 21.39 -12.54
C TYR A 485 0.14 20.87 -11.15
N GLU A 486 1.12 20.00 -11.00
CA GLU A 486 1.50 19.39 -9.73
C GLU A 486 3.00 19.57 -9.51
N ASN A 487 3.36 20.00 -8.29
CA ASN A 487 4.71 20.19 -7.82
C ASN A 487 4.90 19.41 -6.53
N GLU A 488 5.64 18.31 -6.60
CA GLU A 488 5.95 17.41 -5.50
C GLU A 488 7.42 17.56 -5.11
N THR A 489 7.69 17.84 -3.84
CA THR A 489 9.06 18.00 -3.32
C THR A 489 9.29 17.10 -2.14
N TYR A 490 10.34 16.32 -2.18
CA TYR A 490 10.81 15.45 -1.11
C TYR A 490 12.08 16.01 -0.49
N GLY A 491 12.09 16.26 0.83
CA GLY A 491 13.24 16.82 1.53
C GLY A 491 13.78 18.07 0.89
N GLN A 492 15.06 18.04 0.51
CA GLN A 492 15.76 19.10 -0.20
C GLN A 492 15.98 18.78 -1.69
N GLN A 493 15.36 17.72 -2.21
CA GLN A 493 15.49 17.35 -3.61
C GLN A 493 14.80 18.35 -4.53
N GLN A 494 15.19 18.36 -5.79
CA GLN A 494 14.47 19.09 -6.82
C GLN A 494 13.04 18.57 -6.95
N PRO A 495 12.04 19.45 -7.17
CA PRO A 495 10.66 19.04 -7.27
C PRO A 495 10.41 18.09 -8.44
N PHE A 496 9.48 17.16 -8.28
CA PHE A 496 8.87 16.41 -9.38
C PHE A 496 7.71 17.23 -9.92
N ILE A 497 7.76 17.58 -11.20
CA ILE A 497 6.74 18.41 -11.83
C ILE A 497 5.97 17.58 -12.85
N HIS A 498 4.65 17.55 -12.68
CA HIS A 498 3.71 17.00 -13.65
C HIS A 498 2.79 18.11 -14.17
N VAL A 499 2.69 18.21 -15.48
CA VAL A 499 1.76 19.14 -16.15
C VAL A 499 0.89 18.32 -17.08
N GLY A 500 -0.43 18.52 -17.03
CA GLY A 500 -1.31 17.71 -17.83
C GLY A 500 -2.58 18.43 -18.27
N MET A 501 -3.10 17.94 -19.38
CA MET A 501 -4.46 18.21 -19.85
C MET A 501 -5.19 16.88 -19.96
N GLY A 502 -6.43 16.85 -19.49
CA GLY A 502 -7.31 15.70 -19.62
C GLY A 502 -8.62 16.10 -20.28
N ALA A 503 -9.20 15.23 -21.08
CA ALA A 503 -10.55 15.41 -21.56
C ALA A 503 -11.34 14.10 -21.48
N ARG A 504 -12.63 14.20 -21.20
CA ARG A 504 -13.58 13.10 -21.22
C ARG A 504 -14.87 13.60 -21.82
N MET A 505 -15.49 12.80 -22.67
CA MET A 505 -16.82 13.04 -23.23
C MET A 505 -17.61 11.76 -23.17
N THR A 506 -18.75 11.78 -22.51
CA THR A 506 -19.71 10.68 -22.46
C THR A 506 -20.99 11.12 -23.20
N TYR A 507 -21.43 10.28 -24.11
CA TYR A 507 -22.69 10.46 -24.85
C TYR A 507 -23.59 9.27 -24.56
N ALA A 508 -24.82 9.53 -24.15
CA ALA A 508 -25.84 8.52 -23.95
C ALA A 508 -27.08 8.82 -24.78
N TYR A 509 -27.54 7.85 -25.59
CA TYR A 509 -28.73 7.93 -26.38
C TYR A 509 -29.85 7.09 -25.77
N ALA A 510 -30.96 7.73 -25.41
CA ALA A 510 -32.17 7.11 -24.88
C ALA A 510 -31.94 6.19 -23.68
N ARG A 511 -30.84 6.37 -22.90
CA ARG A 511 -30.33 5.47 -21.86
C ARG A 511 -29.95 4.06 -22.36
N LYS A 512 -30.04 3.79 -23.67
CA LYS A 512 -29.77 2.49 -24.30
C LYS A 512 -28.31 2.32 -24.71
N TYR A 513 -27.78 3.31 -25.45
CA TYR A 513 -26.44 3.27 -26.04
C TYR A 513 -25.57 4.34 -25.43
N ILE A 514 -24.44 3.96 -24.89
CA ILE A 514 -23.49 4.86 -24.21
C ILE A 514 -22.12 4.73 -24.89
N GLY A 515 -21.54 5.85 -25.25
CA GLY A 515 -20.17 5.95 -25.75
C GLY A 515 -19.37 6.93 -24.92
N GLU A 516 -18.16 6.56 -24.56
CA GLU A 516 -17.24 7.45 -23.84
C GLU A 516 -15.92 7.53 -24.59
N PHE A 517 -15.40 8.73 -24.73
CA PHE A 517 -14.05 8.98 -25.17
C PHE A 517 -13.31 9.75 -24.07
N SER A 518 -12.14 9.29 -23.71
CA SER A 518 -11.27 9.95 -22.73
C SER A 518 -9.84 10.04 -23.26
N MET A 519 -9.14 11.09 -22.89
CA MET A 519 -7.74 11.27 -23.24
C MET A 519 -6.97 12.02 -22.15
N GLY A 520 -5.70 11.71 -22.01
CA GLY A 520 -4.73 12.47 -21.22
C GLY A 520 -3.55 12.87 -22.09
N LEU A 521 -3.14 14.13 -21.96
CA LEU A 521 -1.87 14.65 -22.48
C LEU A 521 -1.08 15.11 -21.25
N GLN A 522 -0.06 14.37 -20.88
CA GLN A 522 0.70 14.67 -19.68
C GLN A 522 2.20 14.71 -19.94
N ALA A 523 2.89 15.60 -19.23
CA ALA A 523 4.33 15.76 -19.26
C ALA A 523 4.89 15.63 -17.85
N ALA A 524 6.01 14.90 -17.72
CA ALA A 524 6.78 14.75 -16.49
C ALA A 524 8.23 15.17 -16.74
N GLU A 525 8.86 15.83 -15.79
CA GLU A 525 10.25 16.27 -15.92
C GLU A 525 11.27 15.13 -15.86
N THR A 526 10.85 13.94 -15.43
CA THR A 526 11.69 12.73 -15.36
C THR A 526 12.33 12.38 -16.70
N PHE A 527 11.77 12.87 -17.82
CA PHE A 527 12.21 12.56 -19.18
C PHE A 527 12.71 13.81 -19.93
N LYS A 528 13.60 13.62 -20.92
CA LYS A 528 14.14 14.69 -21.74
C LYS A 528 13.08 15.27 -22.69
N ASN A 529 13.24 16.51 -23.09
CA ASN A 529 12.27 17.33 -23.85
C ASN A 529 11.46 16.58 -24.91
N ARG A 530 12.09 15.75 -25.73
CA ARG A 530 11.44 15.00 -26.81
C ARG A 530 10.47 13.93 -26.30
N ASN A 531 10.76 13.32 -25.15
CA ASN A 531 10.00 12.24 -24.55
C ASN A 531 9.27 12.67 -23.28
N ARG A 532 9.16 13.98 -23.01
CA ARG A 532 8.55 14.49 -21.78
C ARG A 532 7.04 14.35 -21.76
N ALA A 533 6.38 14.56 -22.90
CA ALA A 533 4.92 14.51 -23.02
C ALA A 533 4.41 13.21 -23.66
N GLY A 534 3.38 12.63 -23.07
CA GLY A 534 2.69 11.44 -23.56
C GLY A 534 1.21 11.71 -23.86
N PHE A 535 0.70 11.09 -24.92
CA PHE A 535 -0.72 11.11 -25.30
C PHE A 535 -1.35 9.76 -25.08
N PHE A 536 -2.47 9.72 -24.34
CA PHE A 536 -3.13 8.52 -23.83
C PHE A 536 -4.62 8.53 -24.17
N PRO A 537 -5.01 8.11 -25.40
CA PRO A 537 -6.41 8.02 -25.79
C PRO A 537 -7.04 6.71 -25.32
N ALA A 538 -8.31 6.76 -24.95
CA ALA A 538 -9.10 5.58 -24.63
C ALA A 538 -10.58 5.81 -25.02
N GLY A 539 -11.29 4.72 -25.30
CA GLY A 539 -12.71 4.75 -25.58
C GLY A 539 -13.42 3.56 -24.95
N SER A 540 -14.69 3.75 -24.65
CA SER A 540 -15.57 2.68 -24.19
C SER A 540 -16.99 2.84 -24.75
N ILE A 541 -17.67 1.71 -24.80
CA ILE A 541 -19.08 1.63 -25.20
C ILE A 541 -19.83 0.77 -24.20
N ALA A 542 -21.10 1.11 -24.01
CA ALA A 542 -22.01 0.25 -23.26
C ALA A 542 -23.39 0.21 -23.96
N TRP A 543 -24.03 -0.95 -23.84
CA TRP A 543 -25.38 -1.20 -24.29
C TRP A 543 -26.23 -1.67 -23.13
N VAL A 544 -27.23 -0.88 -22.76
CA VAL A 544 -28.18 -1.19 -21.72
C VAL A 544 -29.37 -1.92 -22.35
N ILE A 545 -29.24 -3.23 -22.45
CA ILE A 545 -30.22 -4.10 -23.14
C ILE A 545 -31.59 -4.06 -22.44
N SER A 546 -31.61 -3.90 -21.12
CA SER A 546 -32.84 -3.78 -20.33
C SER A 546 -33.68 -2.55 -20.65
N GLU A 547 -33.10 -1.53 -21.29
CA GLU A 547 -33.84 -0.34 -21.74
C GLU A 547 -34.44 -0.50 -23.17
N GLU A 548 -34.17 -1.65 -23.83
CA GLU A 548 -34.78 -1.95 -25.12
C GLU A 548 -36.26 -2.31 -24.95
N ASP A 549 -37.08 -1.96 -25.93
CA ASP A 549 -38.52 -2.07 -25.83
C ASP A 549 -39.03 -3.50 -25.60
N PHE A 550 -38.23 -4.51 -25.99
CA PHE A 550 -38.51 -5.93 -25.76
C PHE A 550 -38.21 -6.43 -24.35
N LEU A 551 -37.41 -5.68 -23.53
CA LEU A 551 -37.06 -6.03 -22.15
C LEU A 551 -37.53 -5.00 -21.11
N LYS A 552 -37.89 -3.80 -21.51
CA LYS A 552 -38.17 -2.66 -20.63
C LYS A 552 -39.27 -2.93 -19.58
N GLU A 553 -40.25 -3.75 -19.92
CA GLU A 553 -41.35 -4.12 -19.02
C GLU A 553 -41.09 -5.44 -18.26
N ASN A 554 -39.90 -6.01 -18.40
CA ASN A 554 -39.56 -7.27 -17.75
C ASN A 554 -39.20 -7.07 -16.27
N ASN A 555 -40.03 -7.60 -15.36
CA ASN A 555 -39.84 -7.49 -13.93
C ASN A 555 -38.70 -8.34 -13.39
N LEU A 556 -38.26 -9.36 -14.15
CA LEU A 556 -37.14 -10.23 -13.73
C LEU A 556 -35.78 -9.62 -14.08
N ILE A 557 -35.66 -9.00 -15.27
CA ILE A 557 -34.40 -8.40 -15.71
C ILE A 557 -34.51 -6.87 -15.59
N ARG A 558 -34.16 -6.31 -14.41
CA ARG A 558 -34.21 -4.87 -14.15
C ARG A 558 -33.05 -4.10 -14.76
N LEU A 559 -31.91 -4.73 -14.84
CA LEU A 559 -30.71 -4.21 -15.48
C LEU A 559 -30.04 -5.34 -16.24
N LEU A 560 -29.68 -5.11 -17.49
CA LEU A 560 -28.73 -5.90 -18.25
C LEU A 560 -27.94 -4.94 -19.13
N LYS A 561 -26.65 -4.78 -18.80
CA LYS A 561 -25.75 -3.86 -19.48
C LYS A 561 -24.48 -4.59 -19.91
N LEU A 562 -24.15 -4.53 -21.19
CA LEU A 562 -22.87 -4.97 -21.72
C LEU A 562 -21.96 -3.77 -21.91
N ARG A 563 -20.67 -3.95 -21.70
CA ARG A 563 -19.67 -2.89 -21.85
C ARG A 563 -18.34 -3.40 -22.38
N ALA A 564 -17.66 -2.55 -23.15
CA ALA A 564 -16.33 -2.83 -23.66
C ALA A 564 -15.51 -1.54 -23.67
N SER A 565 -14.24 -1.64 -23.32
CA SER A 565 -13.29 -0.52 -23.36
C SER A 565 -11.93 -0.94 -23.91
N TYR A 566 -11.28 0.02 -24.58
CA TYR A 566 -9.92 -0.13 -25.08
C TYR A 566 -9.19 1.21 -25.05
N GLY A 567 -7.90 1.19 -24.68
CA GLY A 567 -7.10 2.41 -24.69
C GLY A 567 -5.68 2.24 -24.23
N LEU A 568 -4.99 3.37 -24.16
CA LEU A 568 -3.59 3.49 -23.78
C LEU A 568 -3.47 4.28 -22.46
N THR A 569 -2.61 3.81 -21.58
CA THR A 569 -2.23 4.51 -20.35
C THR A 569 -0.71 4.43 -20.15
N GLY A 570 -0.14 5.35 -19.36
CA GLY A 570 1.29 5.41 -19.10
C GLY A 570 1.68 5.13 -17.67
N ASN A 571 2.97 4.78 -17.46
CA ASN A 571 3.61 4.73 -16.17
C ASN A 571 4.97 5.41 -16.25
N ASP A 572 5.13 6.53 -15.55
CA ASP A 572 6.37 7.31 -15.48
C ASP A 572 7.16 7.03 -14.21
N LYS A 573 6.60 6.27 -13.27
CA LYS A 573 7.24 5.97 -11.99
C LYS A 573 8.28 4.88 -12.16
N ILE A 574 9.51 5.24 -11.88
CA ILE A 574 10.67 4.37 -11.94
C ILE A 574 11.06 4.03 -10.51
N ASN A 575 11.38 2.78 -10.23
CA ASN A 575 11.78 2.33 -8.91
C ASN A 575 13.15 2.94 -8.51
N GLY A 576 13.25 3.48 -7.31
CA GLY A 576 14.44 4.11 -6.76
C GLY A 576 14.66 5.56 -7.28
N ASP A 577 15.68 6.21 -6.76
CA ASP A 577 16.11 7.58 -7.18
C ASP A 577 16.82 7.55 -8.53
N ARG A 578 16.07 7.20 -9.59
CA ARG A 578 16.59 7.09 -10.95
C ARG A 578 16.12 8.25 -11.82
N ARG A 579 16.14 9.44 -11.27
CA ARG A 579 15.90 10.68 -12.04
C ARG A 579 17.06 10.94 -13.00
N PHE A 580 16.79 11.68 -14.06
CA PHE A 580 17.78 12.16 -15.02
C PHE A 580 18.63 11.07 -15.70
N MET A 581 18.09 9.86 -15.86
CA MET A 581 18.80 8.77 -16.56
C MET A 581 19.10 9.09 -18.03
N TYR A 582 18.56 10.17 -18.54
CA TYR A 582 18.87 10.70 -19.87
C TYR A 582 20.18 11.48 -19.90
N ASP A 583 20.74 11.86 -18.75
CA ASP A 583 22.03 12.54 -18.63
C ASP A 583 23.12 11.58 -18.13
N GLN A 584 24.36 11.93 -18.44
CA GLN A 584 25.52 11.15 -18.05
C GLN A 584 25.79 11.30 -16.54
N GLU A 585 25.93 10.18 -15.86
CA GLU A 585 26.24 10.13 -14.43
C GLU A 585 27.75 9.99 -14.20
N TYR A 586 28.29 10.80 -13.29
CA TYR A 586 29.69 10.75 -12.84
C TYR A 586 29.70 10.65 -11.33
N GLY A 587 30.67 9.90 -10.78
CA GLY A 587 30.79 9.72 -9.33
C GLY A 587 32.20 9.39 -8.90
N GLY A 588 32.40 9.25 -7.60
CA GLY A 588 33.67 8.86 -7.03
C GLY A 588 34.16 7.51 -7.54
N ALA A 589 35.43 7.39 -7.78
CA ALA A 589 36.12 6.13 -8.01
C ALA A 589 37.02 5.82 -6.83
N ASP A 590 37.43 4.54 -6.73
CA ASP A 590 38.42 4.13 -5.76
C ASP A 590 39.65 5.02 -5.90
N GLY A 591 40.20 5.44 -4.77
CA GLY A 591 41.37 6.28 -4.74
C GLY A 591 42.62 5.51 -5.18
N TYR A 592 43.61 6.26 -5.58
CA TYR A 592 44.95 5.75 -5.81
C TYR A 592 45.92 6.35 -4.82
N ASN A 593 46.82 5.51 -4.30
CA ASN A 593 47.78 5.90 -3.29
C ASN A 593 49.05 6.42 -3.97
N PHE A 594 49.44 7.64 -3.66
CA PHE A 594 50.63 8.30 -4.23
C PHE A 594 51.71 8.54 -3.17
N GLY A 595 52.94 8.48 -3.62
CA GLY A 595 54.12 8.86 -2.85
C GLY A 595 54.50 7.90 -1.73
N ILE A 596 55.61 8.22 -1.04
CA ILE A 596 56.16 7.40 0.05
C ILE A 596 55.23 7.37 1.26
N SER A 597 54.44 8.42 1.47
CA SER A 597 53.42 8.52 2.53
C SER A 597 52.16 7.75 2.25
N ASN A 598 52.06 7.08 1.10
CA ASN A 598 50.88 6.27 0.71
C ASN A 598 49.56 7.08 0.77
N SER A 599 49.60 8.38 0.43
CA SER A 599 48.43 9.26 0.48
C SER A 599 47.39 8.86 -0.54
N ASN A 600 46.16 8.59 -0.11
CA ASN A 600 45.05 8.24 -0.97
C ASN A 600 44.41 9.47 -1.58
N PHE A 601 44.28 9.48 -2.89
CA PHE A 601 43.54 10.51 -3.64
C PHE A 601 42.35 9.85 -4.34
N SER A 602 41.17 10.29 -3.98
CA SER A 602 39.92 9.81 -4.61
C SER A 602 39.88 10.18 -6.09
N GLY A 603 39.49 9.21 -6.90
CA GLY A 603 39.29 9.41 -8.33
C GLY A 603 37.85 9.79 -8.68
N PHE A 604 37.66 10.17 -9.94
CA PHE A 604 36.33 10.35 -10.55
C PHE A 604 36.20 9.40 -11.73
N ARG A 605 35.04 8.77 -11.86
CA ARG A 605 34.75 7.86 -13.00
C ARG A 605 33.37 8.11 -13.56
N GLN A 606 33.21 7.74 -14.81
CA GLN A 606 31.90 7.60 -15.44
C GLN A 606 31.17 6.45 -14.80
N LEU A 607 29.97 6.69 -14.29
CA LEU A 607 29.08 5.69 -13.73
C LEU A 607 28.16 5.15 -14.83
N ARG A 608 26.87 5.33 -14.69
CA ARG A 608 25.89 4.87 -15.67
C ARG A 608 25.93 5.73 -16.92
N LEU A 609 25.93 5.06 -18.08
CA LEU A 609 25.82 5.72 -19.38
C LEU A 609 24.45 6.37 -19.56
N ALA A 610 24.43 7.54 -20.18
CA ALA A 610 23.22 8.28 -20.53
C ALA A 610 22.33 7.51 -21.52
N ASN A 611 21.01 7.62 -21.37
CA ASN A 611 20.05 7.24 -22.39
C ASN A 611 19.15 8.42 -22.75
N PRO A 612 19.47 9.22 -23.78
CA PRO A 612 18.65 10.37 -24.18
C PRO A 612 17.25 10.02 -24.66
N ASP A 613 17.03 8.75 -25.05
CA ASP A 613 15.76 8.24 -25.62
C ASP A 613 14.86 7.56 -24.57
N ILE A 614 15.22 7.64 -23.30
CA ILE A 614 14.41 7.08 -22.22
C ILE A 614 13.00 7.68 -22.21
N SER A 615 11.99 6.83 -21.99
CA SER A 615 10.59 7.24 -21.97
C SER A 615 9.77 6.41 -20.97
N TRP A 616 8.48 6.72 -20.82
CA TRP A 616 7.53 6.04 -19.95
C TRP A 616 7.12 4.66 -20.48
N GLU A 617 6.67 3.81 -19.58
CA GLU A 617 6.01 2.56 -19.93
C GLU A 617 4.64 2.82 -20.58
N LYS A 618 4.24 2.00 -21.52
CA LYS A 618 2.97 2.09 -22.27
C LYS A 618 2.15 0.84 -22.01
N ASP A 619 0.93 0.99 -21.49
CA ASP A 619 0.02 -0.11 -21.20
C ASP A 619 -1.24 -0.02 -22.07
N LYS A 620 -1.41 -0.98 -22.99
CA LYS A 620 -2.60 -1.17 -23.80
C LYS A 620 -3.56 -2.05 -23.03
N LYS A 621 -4.71 -1.50 -22.63
CA LYS A 621 -5.72 -2.18 -21.82
C LYS A 621 -6.98 -2.43 -22.62
N MET A 622 -7.49 -3.66 -22.54
CA MET A 622 -8.79 -4.09 -23.05
C MET A 622 -9.61 -4.64 -21.89
N ASN A 623 -10.89 -4.26 -21.86
CA ASN A 623 -11.86 -4.80 -20.91
C ASN A 623 -13.19 -5.08 -21.60
N ILE A 624 -13.82 -6.21 -21.26
CA ILE A 624 -15.17 -6.57 -21.69
C ILE A 624 -15.89 -7.05 -20.42
N GLY A 625 -17.10 -6.55 -20.20
CA GLY A 625 -17.86 -6.94 -19.01
C GLY A 625 -19.35 -6.81 -19.18
N PHE A 626 -20.08 -7.31 -18.20
CA PHE A 626 -21.51 -7.11 -18.08
C PHE A 626 -21.94 -6.80 -16.65
N GLU A 627 -23.05 -6.15 -16.50
CA GLU A 627 -23.76 -5.93 -15.24
C GLU A 627 -25.21 -6.37 -15.41
N ALA A 628 -25.75 -7.08 -14.42
CA ALA A 628 -27.14 -7.50 -14.41
C ALA A 628 -27.77 -7.34 -13.02
N ASN A 629 -29.03 -6.94 -12.96
CA ASN A 629 -29.86 -6.99 -11.77
C ASN A 629 -31.09 -7.84 -12.07
N LEU A 630 -31.26 -8.94 -11.33
CA LEU A 630 -32.33 -9.89 -11.50
C LEU A 630 -33.34 -9.77 -10.36
N GLY A 631 -34.60 -9.51 -10.70
CA GLY A 631 -35.72 -9.42 -9.76
C GLY A 631 -35.59 -8.31 -8.72
N GLY A 632 -34.62 -7.36 -8.90
CA GLY A 632 -34.31 -6.36 -7.89
C GLY A 632 -33.60 -6.90 -6.65
N LYS A 633 -33.19 -8.17 -6.66
CA LYS A 633 -32.57 -8.87 -5.49
C LYS A 633 -31.18 -9.40 -5.76
N LEU A 634 -30.86 -9.75 -6.99
CA LEU A 634 -29.58 -10.34 -7.36
C LEU A 634 -28.81 -9.43 -8.31
N ASP A 635 -27.73 -8.84 -7.82
CA ASP A 635 -26.79 -8.06 -8.63
C ASP A 635 -25.62 -8.95 -9.04
N LEU A 636 -25.30 -8.93 -10.34
CA LEU A 636 -24.20 -9.65 -10.94
C LEU A 636 -23.31 -8.67 -11.69
N SER A 637 -22.02 -8.81 -11.56
CA SER A 637 -21.06 -8.14 -12.44
C SER A 637 -19.91 -9.07 -12.79
N PHE A 638 -19.45 -8.95 -14.02
CA PHE A 638 -18.33 -9.72 -14.54
C PHE A 638 -17.51 -8.85 -15.48
N ASP A 639 -16.17 -8.97 -15.37
CA ASP A 639 -15.20 -8.33 -16.23
C ASP A 639 -14.12 -9.32 -16.65
N TYR A 640 -13.79 -9.33 -17.93
CA TYR A 640 -12.58 -9.94 -18.46
C TYR A 640 -11.65 -8.84 -18.94
N PHE A 641 -10.36 -8.93 -18.58
CA PHE A 641 -9.37 -7.93 -18.99
C PHE A 641 -8.13 -8.58 -19.62
N HIS A 642 -7.54 -7.84 -20.55
CA HIS A 642 -6.29 -8.20 -21.20
C HIS A 642 -5.44 -6.93 -21.39
N ASN A 643 -4.30 -6.88 -20.70
CA ASN A 643 -3.37 -5.75 -20.72
C ASN A 643 -2.03 -6.20 -21.31
N ARG A 644 -1.45 -5.35 -22.17
CA ARG A 644 -0.09 -5.51 -22.70
C ARG A 644 0.71 -4.27 -22.41
N ARG A 645 1.71 -4.43 -21.55
CA ARG A 645 2.64 -3.35 -21.22
C ARG A 645 3.94 -3.52 -22.00
N SER A 646 4.45 -2.41 -22.52
CA SER A 646 5.66 -2.31 -23.30
C SER A 646 6.50 -1.12 -22.86
N SER A 647 7.69 -0.98 -23.40
CA SER A 647 8.64 0.08 -23.05
C SER A 647 9.04 0.06 -21.56
N ILE A 648 9.03 -1.10 -20.93
CA ILE A 648 9.51 -1.27 -19.55
C ILE A 648 11.04 -1.14 -19.57
N LEU A 649 11.57 -0.40 -18.61
CA LEU A 649 13.03 -0.19 -18.48
C LEU A 649 13.73 -1.50 -18.09
N CYS A 650 14.77 -1.86 -18.85
CA CYS A 650 15.62 -3.00 -18.59
C CYS A 650 17.08 -2.64 -18.79
N LEU A 651 17.97 -3.27 -18.06
CA LEU A 651 19.40 -3.28 -18.38
C LEU A 651 19.62 -4.21 -19.56
N PRO A 652 20.41 -3.81 -20.59
CA PRO A 652 20.67 -4.64 -21.78
C PRO A 652 21.76 -5.69 -21.53
N ASN A 653 21.65 -6.49 -20.47
CA ASN A 653 22.67 -7.43 -20.01
C ASN A 653 23.08 -8.46 -21.05
N ARG A 654 22.22 -8.75 -22.02
CA ARG A 654 22.45 -9.80 -23.03
C ARG A 654 23.49 -9.42 -24.10
N SER A 655 23.78 -8.15 -24.27
CA SER A 655 24.45 -7.66 -25.49
C SER A 655 25.79 -7.00 -25.26
N ILE A 656 26.20 -6.76 -24.02
CA ILE A 656 27.37 -5.92 -23.73
C ILE A 656 28.32 -6.63 -22.75
N PRO A 657 29.61 -6.76 -23.11
CA PRO A 657 30.61 -7.37 -22.26
C PRO A 657 30.87 -6.57 -20.97
N SER A 658 31.09 -7.25 -19.85
CA SER A 658 31.33 -6.65 -18.53
C SER A 658 32.62 -5.81 -18.44
N TYR A 659 33.58 -6.00 -19.35
CA TYR A 659 34.82 -5.24 -19.39
C TYR A 659 34.73 -3.83 -19.97
N MET A 660 33.54 -3.36 -20.29
CA MET A 660 33.30 -2.03 -20.86
C MET A 660 33.66 -0.86 -19.92
N GLY A 661 33.79 -1.13 -18.61
CA GLY A 661 34.26 -0.16 -17.62
C GLY A 661 33.26 0.92 -17.21
N ALA A 662 32.01 0.87 -17.73
CA ALA A 662 30.92 1.76 -17.38
C ALA A 662 29.64 0.95 -17.11
N GLU A 663 28.75 1.50 -16.28
CA GLU A 663 27.45 0.90 -16.05
C GLU A 663 26.53 1.09 -17.27
N LEU A 664 25.80 0.05 -17.64
CA LEU A 664 24.92 0.08 -18.80
C LEU A 664 23.73 1.02 -18.60
N PRO A 665 23.29 1.71 -19.65
CA PRO A 665 22.09 2.52 -19.58
C PRO A 665 20.83 1.63 -19.54
N TYR A 666 19.78 2.10 -18.88
CA TYR A 666 18.48 1.46 -19.00
C TYR A 666 17.85 1.74 -20.38
N LEU A 667 17.24 0.71 -20.96
CA LEU A 667 16.54 0.80 -22.25
C LEU A 667 15.07 0.43 -22.10
N ASN A 668 14.19 1.09 -22.85
CA ASN A 668 12.74 0.85 -22.88
C ASN A 668 12.35 -0.36 -23.74
N ILE A 669 12.84 -1.56 -23.40
CA ILE A 669 12.72 -2.78 -24.21
C ILE A 669 11.83 -3.87 -23.58
N GLY A 670 11.59 -3.82 -22.27
CA GLY A 670 10.82 -4.84 -21.56
C GLY A 670 9.35 -4.87 -21.95
N LYS A 671 8.76 -6.06 -21.90
CA LYS A 671 7.34 -6.30 -22.22
C LYS A 671 6.73 -7.29 -21.26
N THR A 672 5.49 -7.02 -20.84
CA THR A 672 4.68 -7.93 -20.02
C THR A 672 3.27 -8.05 -20.60
N LYS A 673 2.59 -9.11 -20.18
CA LYS A 673 1.17 -9.36 -20.42
C LYS A 673 0.49 -9.64 -19.08
N ASN A 674 -0.73 -9.14 -18.92
CA ASN A 674 -1.55 -9.41 -17.75
C ASN A 674 -3.00 -9.65 -18.18
N THR A 675 -3.55 -10.81 -17.81
CA THR A 675 -4.89 -11.24 -18.21
C THR A 675 -5.63 -11.82 -17.01
N GLY A 676 -6.92 -11.58 -16.92
CA GLY A 676 -7.70 -12.11 -15.82
C GLY A 676 -9.19 -11.82 -15.93
N PHE A 677 -9.89 -12.16 -14.87
CA PHE A 677 -11.32 -11.89 -14.74
C PHE A 677 -11.66 -11.44 -13.32
N GLU A 678 -12.78 -10.78 -13.20
CA GLU A 678 -13.40 -10.31 -11.96
C GLU A 678 -14.88 -10.63 -11.99
N ALA A 679 -15.42 -11.11 -10.88
CA ALA A 679 -16.84 -11.41 -10.73
C ALA A 679 -17.31 -10.94 -9.35
N SER A 680 -18.51 -10.37 -9.29
CA SER A 680 -19.19 -10.00 -8.05
C SER A 680 -20.64 -10.44 -8.12
N ILE A 681 -21.10 -11.09 -7.07
CA ILE A 681 -22.47 -11.55 -6.89
C ILE A 681 -22.97 -11.00 -5.58
N THR A 682 -24.05 -10.23 -5.62
CA THR A 682 -24.69 -9.71 -4.41
C THR A 682 -26.15 -10.09 -4.43
N TYR A 683 -26.56 -10.85 -3.44
CA TYR A 683 -27.98 -11.13 -3.18
C TYR A 683 -28.44 -10.30 -1.99
N HIS A 684 -29.51 -9.56 -2.15
CA HIS A 684 -30.13 -8.76 -1.09
C HIS A 684 -31.63 -9.00 -1.04
N ASP A 685 -32.16 -9.09 0.16
CA ASP A 685 -33.60 -9.30 0.38
C ASP A 685 -34.04 -8.70 1.70
N ARG A 686 -35.33 -8.62 1.89
CA ARG A 686 -35.99 -8.07 3.08
C ARG A 686 -36.95 -9.11 3.66
N ILE A 687 -36.83 -9.37 4.96
CA ILE A 687 -37.76 -10.21 5.72
C ILE A 687 -38.62 -9.31 6.59
N GLY A 688 -39.91 -9.24 6.29
CA GLY A 688 -40.82 -8.31 6.97
C GLY A 688 -40.54 -6.85 6.59
N LYS A 689 -40.77 -5.92 7.54
CA LYS A 689 -40.56 -4.47 7.31
C LYS A 689 -39.22 -3.96 7.81
N ASP A 690 -38.61 -4.68 8.74
CA ASP A 690 -37.52 -4.14 9.57
C ASP A 690 -36.18 -4.89 9.41
N PHE A 691 -36.17 -6.04 8.74
CA PHE A 691 -34.94 -6.84 8.59
C PHE A 691 -34.53 -6.92 7.11
N GLU A 692 -33.45 -6.20 6.76
CA GLU A 692 -32.78 -6.27 5.44
C GLU A 692 -31.45 -6.98 5.60
N TYR A 693 -31.11 -7.84 4.64
CA TYR A 693 -29.83 -8.54 4.60
C TYR A 693 -29.28 -8.61 3.19
N TYR A 694 -27.95 -8.70 3.10
CA TYR A 694 -27.30 -9.00 1.86
C TYR A 694 -26.15 -9.98 2.04
N ILE A 695 -25.89 -10.76 1.00
CA ILE A 695 -24.76 -11.69 0.90
C ILE A 695 -24.00 -11.28 -0.36
N LYS A 696 -22.73 -10.91 -0.19
CA LYS A 696 -21.87 -10.52 -1.30
C LYS A 696 -20.68 -11.48 -1.41
N THR A 697 -20.41 -11.92 -2.64
CA THR A 697 -19.24 -12.76 -2.96
C THR A 697 -18.49 -12.09 -4.10
N ASP A 698 -17.21 -11.82 -3.88
CA ASP A 698 -16.30 -11.26 -4.86
C ASP A 698 -15.21 -12.29 -5.19
N MET A 699 -14.93 -12.46 -6.47
CA MET A 699 -13.88 -13.34 -6.97
C MET A 699 -13.11 -12.64 -8.08
N TRP A 700 -11.77 -12.70 -8.01
CA TRP A 700 -10.94 -12.19 -9.11
C TRP A 700 -9.64 -12.99 -9.24
N MET A 701 -9.13 -13.01 -10.45
CA MET A 701 -7.87 -13.65 -10.80
C MET A 701 -7.11 -12.80 -11.80
N ALA A 702 -5.81 -12.65 -11.59
CA ALA A 702 -4.89 -12.03 -12.52
C ALA A 702 -3.68 -12.93 -12.76
N LYS A 703 -3.33 -13.12 -14.03
CA LYS A 703 -2.13 -13.87 -14.45
C LYS A 703 -1.25 -12.95 -15.28
N ASN A 704 -0.09 -12.59 -14.74
CA ASN A 704 0.93 -11.85 -15.46
C ASN A 704 2.01 -12.79 -16.04
N GLU A 705 2.70 -12.31 -17.07
CA GLU A 705 3.77 -13.03 -17.73
C GLU A 705 4.76 -12.01 -18.32
N ILE A 706 6.05 -12.26 -18.14
CA ILE A 706 7.13 -11.50 -18.76
C ILE A 706 7.28 -12.00 -20.19
N LEU A 707 6.94 -11.15 -21.17
CA LEU A 707 7.06 -11.48 -22.57
C LEU A 707 8.48 -11.26 -23.09
N TYR A 708 9.17 -10.27 -22.54
CA TYR A 708 10.54 -9.96 -22.88
C TYR A 708 11.21 -9.14 -21.76
N MET A 709 12.41 -9.57 -21.42
CA MET A 709 13.41 -8.78 -20.68
C MET A 709 14.80 -9.23 -21.15
N SER A 710 15.77 -8.32 -21.10
CA SER A 710 17.13 -8.62 -21.55
C SER A 710 17.86 -9.43 -20.48
N GLU A 711 17.70 -10.77 -20.54
CA GLU A 711 18.36 -11.70 -19.61
C GLU A 711 19.67 -12.22 -20.18
N ASP A 712 20.61 -12.50 -19.31
CA ASP A 712 21.88 -13.14 -19.67
C ASP A 712 21.63 -14.50 -20.31
N ILE A 713 22.48 -14.86 -21.25
CA ILE A 713 22.45 -16.19 -21.85
C ILE A 713 22.92 -17.18 -20.79
N ARG A 714 22.07 -18.17 -20.51
CA ARG A 714 22.34 -19.19 -19.50
C ARG A 714 22.65 -20.52 -20.17
N ALA A 715 23.44 -21.34 -19.50
CA ALA A 715 23.67 -22.71 -19.93
C ALA A 715 22.35 -23.48 -19.95
N GLU A 716 22.25 -24.50 -20.82
CA GLU A 716 21.03 -25.26 -21.10
C GLU A 716 20.41 -25.87 -19.83
N ASN A 717 21.23 -26.40 -18.93
CA ASN A 717 20.81 -26.94 -17.63
C ASN A 717 20.26 -25.87 -16.64
N ASN A 718 20.52 -24.57 -16.88
CA ASN A 718 20.07 -23.44 -16.09
C ASN A 718 18.87 -22.70 -16.71
N GLY A 719 18.22 -23.30 -17.71
CA GLY A 719 17.06 -22.72 -18.39
C GLY A 719 15.88 -22.40 -17.44
N HIS A 720 15.77 -23.12 -16.33
CA HIS A 720 14.75 -22.90 -15.30
C HIS A 720 14.89 -21.55 -14.57
N LEU A 721 16.06 -20.89 -14.66
CA LEU A 721 16.32 -19.57 -14.06
C LEU A 721 15.87 -18.41 -14.94
N TYR A 722 15.43 -18.64 -16.19
CA TYR A 722 14.86 -17.58 -17.02
C TYR A 722 13.55 -17.07 -16.41
N LYS A 723 13.41 -15.75 -16.38
CA LYS A 723 12.18 -15.07 -15.95
C LYS A 723 11.22 -14.83 -17.11
N THR A 724 11.74 -14.70 -18.33
CA THR A 724 10.93 -14.57 -19.57
C THR A 724 10.08 -15.83 -19.76
N GLY A 725 8.79 -15.63 -20.04
CA GLY A 725 7.79 -16.71 -20.09
C GLY A 725 7.18 -17.09 -18.75
N HIS A 726 7.67 -16.51 -17.64
CA HIS A 726 7.18 -16.76 -16.29
C HIS A 726 6.49 -15.55 -15.68
N ARG A 727 5.89 -15.71 -14.49
CA ARG A 727 5.27 -14.64 -13.72
C ARG A 727 6.33 -13.66 -13.22
N ILE A 728 5.95 -12.38 -13.04
CA ILE A 728 6.82 -11.32 -12.52
C ILE A 728 7.37 -11.70 -11.13
N ILE A 729 6.51 -12.22 -10.26
CA ILE A 729 6.89 -12.83 -8.98
C ILE A 729 6.45 -14.30 -9.07
N GLY A 730 7.38 -15.20 -9.13
CA GLY A 730 7.15 -16.64 -9.16
C GLY A 730 8.13 -17.36 -8.24
N VAL A 731 7.69 -18.44 -7.61
CA VAL A 731 8.59 -19.35 -6.91
C VAL A 731 9.20 -20.25 -7.98
N LEU A 732 10.50 -20.17 -8.16
CA LEU A 732 11.27 -21.12 -8.98
C LEU A 732 11.43 -22.40 -8.15
N TYR A 733 10.70 -23.45 -8.52
CA TYR A 733 10.94 -24.77 -7.96
C TYR A 733 12.15 -25.38 -8.68
N THR A 734 13.27 -25.50 -7.99
CA THR A 734 14.30 -26.46 -8.38
C THR A 734 13.75 -27.85 -8.09
N ARG A 735 13.64 -28.73 -9.09
CA ARG A 735 13.52 -30.15 -8.81
C ARG A 735 14.84 -30.56 -8.16
N GLY A 736 14.82 -30.81 -6.85
CA GLY A 736 15.89 -31.56 -6.21
C GLY A 736 15.92 -32.95 -6.86
N TYR A 737 17.05 -33.32 -7.38
CA TYR A 737 17.36 -34.70 -7.75
C TYR A 737 17.68 -35.48 -6.47
#